data_dbccc36f9c64e212656d34fc0676b439
#
_entry.id   dbccc36f9c64e212656d34fc0676b439
#
_cell.length_a   1.000
_cell.length_b   1.000
_cell.length_c   1.000
_cell.angle_alpha   90.00
_cell.angle_beta   90.00
_cell.angle_gamma   90.00
#
_symmetry.space_group_name_H-M   'P 1'
#
loop_
_entity.id
_entity.type
_entity.pdbx_description
1 polymer ?
#
loop_
_entity_poly.entity_id
_entity_poly.type
_entity_poly.pdbx_seq_one_letter_code
_entity_poly.pdbx_strand_id
1 'polypeptide(L)'
;MLEKVEVQSLIKTIDKNNGIKRALEKLSIKSEEDFLKYNIVKSSDYSNMIEASLHLCSQVVCSEMRDFANYFWNIVIKEKRKYIEKFSDEIDNIDIFLKSIQNRLEEKTLGICYRIFVYEINYLRVNNRYKSMNEKEQFEEYIKSFLSDQNYYKELGQKYPELFKVVLNEYRKNFDYVIEILKYFRQDKEYIKGLIEKEDKIVSMELGKGDSHNNGRSVTKIKLGNRAIIYYKPRNSQIDKLYHDMIQLYNESVDIKNKIKTLETVSIDEHGWTKAIEFSETKNSEEIKIFYYKLGIQLAYLYMTDAIDFHAENLIANGSDPVLIDLESLFGIKKVYNKEIKSAKDISIKYLSNTVNSTGILPFKFGTNEKSDVSGIGNSEKRESFIKVPKIKNGKTSNLKVEKDYISLSKSNNHPEYKGQPVDEKEYYTFVIDGFIKGYNFIKKHRKEIVRIVDTYKDKIQLRYIPKPTIYYSNLLSLSVHPMVMKASIGREIFFTKLDIDNKDNNLFEYEYRDLLNHDIPYFTYMLDDKSLTTSDLFKVTIEGFWTETAYERMKNKLDSMNELDKNFQVLKIKNSFGILGIKNIHEYKQNNNIATIQEIYERIKVDNSKSDLIQRAEDIAQYLLKISDRFENTYSWISSTVIEHNNRKEWQTDVMGNSLYDGLSGMVFFFLSIYIITGKAEYLKVAEDILQEILLEENSIDNRPIGAFDGIFSIIYVLCYAYVVTKNKKYLVHIDEYLHDTKNIKEWEDNPYDIIGGSAGILLVLLNVEKIYKKLNRNCEEVKKQIIYHVNKICENVVVVNENEVGWIGVDKYPLTGFAHGNSGICYALETFLDNCTWISEDVQKKIKKIIYEGATFELSKREKGKWYDLRTEIKKVENHYPYAWCHGAPGILLGLSYLEDVSFDIEEGLRDLYTNAFGRNHSLCHGDLGNAVIMKDIATHLKSKLWNEVADYFAFRVVNMYQMSEMKIGLGIEMLTPELMVGLAGMGYSLLYIYDNEKLPNILRLEMKGFSK
;
A
#
# COMPACT_ATOMS: atom_id res chain seq x y z
N MET A 1 -45.60 2.12 -13.14
CA MET A 1 -44.95 1.98 -14.48
C MET A 1 -43.66 2.78 -14.57
N LEU A 2 -43.61 4.06 -14.16
CA LEU A 2 -42.38 4.89 -14.10
C LEU A 2 -41.32 4.27 -13.20
N GLU A 3 -41.69 3.82 -12.00
CA GLU A 3 -40.77 3.22 -11.01
C GLU A 3 -40.07 1.95 -11.57
N LYS A 4 -40.79 1.12 -12.35
CA LYS A 4 -40.19 -0.07 -12.98
C LYS A 4 -39.15 0.27 -14.06
N VAL A 5 -39.34 1.36 -14.80
CA VAL A 5 -38.38 1.85 -15.82
C VAL A 5 -37.15 2.44 -15.17
N GLU A 6 -37.29 3.22 -14.08
CA GLU A 6 -36.20 3.82 -13.32
C GLU A 6 -35.35 2.74 -12.64
N VAL A 7 -35.98 1.71 -12.05
CA VAL A 7 -35.29 0.56 -11.47
C VAL A 7 -34.51 -0.23 -12.52
N GLN A 8 -35.10 -0.52 -13.67
CA GLN A 8 -34.39 -1.19 -14.77
C GLN A 8 -33.20 -0.36 -15.31
N SER A 9 -33.34 0.97 -15.35
CA SER A 9 -32.24 1.86 -15.71
C SER A 9 -31.11 1.83 -14.68
N LEU A 10 -31.45 1.81 -13.39
CA LEU A 10 -30.49 1.71 -12.29
C LEU A 10 -29.75 0.37 -12.30
N ILE A 11 -30.48 -0.73 -12.49
CA ILE A 11 -29.90 -2.08 -12.64
C ILE A 11 -28.91 -2.12 -13.80
N LYS A 12 -29.28 -1.62 -14.98
CA LYS A 12 -28.37 -1.57 -16.15
C LYS A 12 -27.10 -0.73 -15.90
N THR A 13 -27.20 0.29 -15.04
CA THR A 13 -26.07 1.15 -14.72
C THR A 13 -25.09 0.49 -13.75
N ILE A 14 -25.59 -0.32 -12.82
CA ILE A 14 -24.83 -0.96 -11.74
C ILE A 14 -24.32 -2.34 -12.15
N ASP A 15 -25.13 -3.11 -12.88
CA ASP A 15 -24.86 -4.51 -13.19
C ASP A 15 -24.12 -4.71 -14.51
N LYS A 16 -22.82 -4.72 -14.44
CA LYS A 16 -21.96 -5.02 -15.61
C LYS A 16 -21.72 -6.53 -15.81
N ASN A 17 -21.93 -7.39 -14.79
CA ASN A 17 -21.53 -8.81 -14.78
C ASN A 17 -22.54 -9.76 -14.10
N ASN A 18 -23.83 -9.52 -14.18
CA ASN A 18 -24.86 -10.31 -13.48
C ASN A 18 -24.66 -10.43 -11.96
N GLY A 19 -23.96 -9.49 -11.35
CA GLY A 19 -23.66 -9.49 -9.92
C GLY A 19 -24.87 -9.27 -9.05
N ILE A 20 -25.89 -8.52 -9.54
CA ILE A 20 -27.15 -8.30 -8.82
C ILE A 20 -27.88 -9.62 -8.56
N LYS A 21 -27.97 -10.51 -9.55
CA LYS A 21 -28.60 -11.83 -9.37
C LYS A 21 -27.95 -12.61 -8.23
N ARG A 22 -26.62 -12.67 -8.19
CA ARG A 22 -25.87 -13.36 -7.12
C ARG A 22 -26.10 -12.71 -5.76
N ALA A 23 -26.11 -11.38 -5.69
CA ALA A 23 -26.39 -10.66 -4.43
C ALA A 23 -27.81 -10.93 -3.92
N LEU A 24 -28.81 -10.99 -4.78
CA LEU A 24 -30.19 -11.35 -4.42
C LEU A 24 -30.31 -12.78 -3.92
N GLU A 25 -29.60 -13.73 -4.51
CA GLU A 25 -29.51 -15.11 -4.05
C GLU A 25 -28.94 -15.20 -2.63
N LYS A 26 -27.87 -14.46 -2.33
CA LYS A 26 -27.29 -14.37 -0.98
C LYS A 26 -28.27 -13.76 0.06
N LEU A 27 -29.15 -12.87 -0.36
CA LEU A 27 -30.21 -12.31 0.49
C LEU A 27 -31.45 -13.20 0.59
N SER A 28 -31.40 -14.43 0.10
CA SER A 28 -32.50 -15.38 0.05
C SER A 28 -33.72 -14.88 -0.74
N ILE A 29 -33.50 -14.04 -1.74
CA ILE A 29 -34.52 -13.48 -2.63
C ILE A 29 -34.54 -14.29 -3.92
N LYS A 30 -35.67 -14.95 -4.22
CA LYS A 30 -35.77 -15.94 -5.30
C LYS A 30 -35.74 -15.36 -6.72
N SER A 31 -36.17 -14.10 -6.89
CA SER A 31 -36.13 -13.44 -8.21
C SER A 31 -36.13 -11.92 -8.08
N GLU A 32 -35.63 -11.23 -9.15
CA GLU A 32 -35.75 -9.76 -9.25
C GLU A 32 -37.23 -9.31 -9.17
N GLU A 33 -38.15 -10.10 -9.69
CA GLU A 33 -39.58 -9.78 -9.66
C GLU A 33 -40.17 -9.86 -8.25
N ASP A 34 -39.79 -10.82 -7.43
CA ASP A 34 -40.16 -10.92 -6.03
C ASP A 34 -39.56 -9.80 -5.19
N PHE A 35 -38.33 -9.43 -5.46
CA PHE A 35 -37.64 -8.28 -4.85
C PHE A 35 -38.36 -6.97 -5.15
N LEU A 36 -38.75 -6.75 -6.40
CA LEU A 36 -39.50 -5.59 -6.84
C LEU A 36 -40.89 -5.54 -6.19
N LYS A 37 -41.61 -6.68 -6.13
CA LYS A 37 -42.93 -6.77 -5.48
C LYS A 37 -42.85 -6.49 -3.99
N TYR A 38 -41.89 -7.05 -3.29
CA TYR A 38 -41.70 -6.86 -1.85
C TYR A 38 -41.50 -5.39 -1.47
N ASN A 39 -40.73 -4.63 -2.31
CA ASN A 39 -40.41 -3.25 -2.02
C ASN A 39 -41.47 -2.23 -2.46
N ILE A 40 -42.31 -2.55 -3.45
CA ILE A 40 -43.45 -1.71 -3.83
C ILE A 40 -44.49 -1.64 -2.70
N VAL A 41 -44.65 -2.70 -1.93
CA VAL A 41 -45.58 -2.72 -0.78
C VAL A 41 -45.10 -1.87 0.37
N LYS A 42 -43.75 -1.80 0.61
CA LYS A 42 -43.17 -0.95 1.65
C LYS A 42 -43.30 0.56 1.39
N SER A 43 -43.37 1.00 0.12
CA SER A 43 -43.46 2.42 -0.22
C SER A 43 -44.82 3.06 0.12
N SER A 44 -45.88 2.27 0.19
CA SER A 44 -47.24 2.76 0.52
C SER A 44 -47.38 3.26 1.95
N ASP A 45 -46.56 2.75 2.90
CA ASP A 45 -46.66 3.10 4.32
C ASP A 45 -46.11 4.50 4.64
N TYR A 46 -45.29 5.08 3.77
CA TYR A 46 -44.64 6.38 3.99
C TYR A 46 -45.41 7.58 3.41
N SER A 47 -46.26 7.37 2.42
CA SER A 47 -47.03 8.47 1.80
C SER A 47 -47.98 9.20 2.78
N ASN A 48 -48.51 8.50 3.78
CA ASN A 48 -49.39 9.08 4.79
C ASN A 48 -48.66 9.92 5.85
N MET A 49 -47.36 9.79 6.01
CA MET A 49 -46.54 10.53 6.99
C MET A 49 -46.11 11.90 6.49
N ILE A 50 -46.08 12.12 5.17
CA ILE A 50 -45.63 13.38 4.54
C ILE A 50 -46.65 14.48 4.71
N GLU A 51 -47.97 14.15 4.96
CA GLU A 51 -49.02 15.14 5.05
C GLU A 51 -49.09 15.96 6.35
N ALA A 52 -48.34 15.58 7.39
CA ALA A 52 -48.65 16.00 8.76
C ALA A 52 -47.90 17.25 9.30
N SER A 53 -46.96 17.91 8.60
CA SER A 53 -46.18 18.94 9.27
C SER A 53 -45.41 19.93 8.38
N LEU A 54 -45.52 21.21 8.68
CA LEU A 54 -44.77 22.33 8.03
C LEU A 54 -44.54 23.55 8.93
N HIS A 55 -43.34 24.08 9.03
CA HIS A 55 -42.87 25.49 9.09
C HIS A 55 -41.48 25.78 9.67
N LEU A 56 -40.70 26.61 8.96
CA LEU A 56 -39.68 27.66 9.27
C LEU A 56 -38.20 27.34 9.57
N CYS A 57 -37.27 27.92 9.05
CA CYS A 57 -36.33 28.87 8.43
C CYS A 57 -34.94 28.93 9.14
N SER A 58 -33.78 29.15 8.70
CA SER A 58 -32.90 29.67 7.64
C SER A 58 -31.40 29.77 8.04
N GLN A 59 -30.46 29.71 7.15
CA GLN A 59 -29.28 30.47 6.71
C GLN A 59 -27.97 29.75 6.32
N VAL A 60 -27.38 30.20 5.17
CA VAL A 60 -26.06 30.11 4.44
C VAL A 60 -25.73 28.82 3.71
N VAL A 61 -25.09 28.80 2.58
CA VAL A 61 -24.98 27.93 1.40
C VAL A 61 -25.55 26.53 1.55
N CYS A 62 -25.45 26.03 2.74
CA CYS A 62 -26.27 24.99 3.29
C CYS A 62 -27.29 25.48 4.30
N SER A 63 -27.21 26.66 4.81
CA SER A 63 -28.11 27.23 5.78
C SER A 63 -29.40 27.78 5.18
N GLU A 64 -29.38 28.12 3.91
CA GLU A 64 -30.57 28.48 3.16
C GLU A 64 -31.50 27.31 2.90
N MET A 65 -30.97 26.08 3.08
CA MET A 65 -31.71 24.82 3.01
C MET A 65 -32.15 24.28 4.39
N ARG A 66 -31.95 25.03 5.47
CA ARG A 66 -32.36 24.66 6.83
C ARG A 66 -33.86 24.49 6.99
N ASP A 67 -34.65 25.19 6.18
CA ASP A 67 -36.13 25.05 6.22
C ASP A 67 -36.54 23.63 5.94
N PHE A 68 -35.88 22.97 5.01
CA PHE A 68 -36.10 21.55 4.73
C PHE A 68 -35.70 20.67 5.93
N ALA A 69 -34.62 20.94 6.62
CA ALA A 69 -34.23 20.20 7.82
C ALA A 69 -35.21 20.48 8.99
N ASN A 70 -35.67 21.73 9.16
CA ASN A 70 -36.65 22.11 10.17
C ASN A 70 -38.00 21.42 9.97
N TYR A 71 -38.37 21.07 8.75
CA TYR A 71 -39.55 20.28 8.49
C TYR A 71 -39.50 18.95 9.24
N PHE A 72 -38.40 18.17 9.10
CA PHE A 72 -38.24 16.90 9.80
C PHE A 72 -38.07 17.07 11.31
N TRP A 73 -37.38 18.13 11.76
CA TRP A 73 -37.27 18.47 13.18
C TRP A 73 -38.61 18.65 13.81
N ASN A 74 -39.47 19.43 13.19
CA ASN A 74 -40.81 19.72 13.72
C ASN A 74 -41.73 18.49 13.80
N ILE A 75 -41.56 17.52 12.92
CA ILE A 75 -42.25 16.26 13.00
C ILE A 75 -41.82 15.48 14.26
N VAL A 76 -40.50 15.26 14.37
CA VAL A 76 -39.98 14.32 15.36
C VAL A 76 -39.95 14.93 16.76
N ILE A 77 -39.72 16.26 16.89
CA ILE A 77 -39.73 16.92 18.20
C ILE A 77 -41.12 16.88 18.87
N LYS A 78 -42.21 16.99 18.11
CA LYS A 78 -43.56 16.83 18.63
C LYS A 78 -43.78 15.42 19.27
N GLU A 79 -43.16 14.39 18.73
CA GLU A 79 -43.23 13.04 19.25
C GLU A 79 -42.30 12.83 20.46
N LYS A 80 -41.11 13.38 20.43
CA LYS A 80 -40.00 13.01 21.33
C LYS A 80 -39.76 13.97 22.50
N ARG A 81 -40.16 15.25 22.42
CA ARG A 81 -39.94 16.27 23.47
C ARG A 81 -40.39 15.83 24.86
N LYS A 82 -41.61 15.25 24.97
CA LYS A 82 -42.14 14.76 26.22
C LYS A 82 -41.30 13.69 26.92
N TYR A 83 -40.46 12.94 26.17
CA TYR A 83 -39.55 11.95 26.73
C TYR A 83 -38.29 12.59 27.27
N ILE A 84 -37.81 13.67 26.63
CA ILE A 84 -36.64 14.44 27.07
C ILE A 84 -36.98 15.24 28.31
N GLU A 85 -38.15 15.84 28.40
CA GLU A 85 -38.60 16.61 29.57
C GLU A 85 -38.65 15.79 30.86
N LYS A 86 -38.74 14.44 30.78
CA LYS A 86 -38.58 13.56 31.93
C LYS A 86 -37.18 13.61 32.58
N PHE A 87 -36.21 14.15 31.89
CA PHE A 87 -34.82 14.32 32.35
C PHE A 87 -34.50 15.78 32.69
N SER A 88 -35.47 16.62 33.03
CA SER A 88 -35.25 18.02 33.40
C SER A 88 -34.31 18.23 34.59
N ASP A 89 -34.17 17.25 35.47
CA ASP A 89 -33.25 17.32 36.59
C ASP A 89 -31.78 17.11 36.15
N GLU A 90 -31.56 16.41 35.04
CA GLU A 90 -30.24 16.17 34.46
C GLU A 90 -29.81 17.21 33.44
N ILE A 91 -30.75 18.03 32.96
CA ILE A 91 -30.51 19.05 31.92
C ILE A 91 -30.56 20.44 32.55
N ASP A 92 -29.60 21.31 32.22
CA ASP A 92 -29.54 22.67 32.73
C ASP A 92 -30.65 23.56 32.10
N ASN A 93 -30.75 23.58 30.77
CA ASN A 93 -31.79 24.26 30.02
C ASN A 93 -32.22 23.42 28.81
N ILE A 94 -33.48 22.99 28.81
CA ILE A 94 -34.04 22.07 27.80
C ILE A 94 -33.98 22.67 26.39
N ASP A 95 -34.27 23.97 26.22
CA ASP A 95 -34.30 24.57 24.88
C ASP A 95 -32.90 24.75 24.30
N ILE A 96 -31.89 25.13 25.10
CA ILE A 96 -30.50 25.19 24.71
C ILE A 96 -29.99 23.78 24.37
N PHE A 97 -30.33 22.80 25.19
CA PHE A 97 -29.99 21.39 24.97
C PHE A 97 -30.56 20.88 23.63
N LEU A 98 -31.89 21.08 23.40
CA LEU A 98 -32.54 20.69 22.16
C LEU A 98 -31.92 21.38 20.93
N LYS A 99 -31.53 22.66 21.07
CA LYS A 99 -30.86 23.40 19.98
C LYS A 99 -29.52 22.79 19.59
N SER A 100 -28.77 22.26 20.57
CA SER A 100 -27.49 21.58 20.27
C SER A 100 -27.69 20.32 19.41
N ILE A 101 -28.77 19.57 19.67
CA ILE A 101 -29.14 18.38 18.90
C ILE A 101 -29.66 18.75 17.53
N GLN A 102 -30.52 19.78 17.46
CA GLN A 102 -31.08 20.30 16.20
C GLN A 102 -29.97 20.68 15.20
N ASN A 103 -28.98 21.46 15.65
CA ASN A 103 -27.87 21.87 14.79
C ASN A 103 -27.16 20.68 14.13
N ARG A 104 -26.92 19.63 14.87
CA ARG A 104 -26.29 18.42 14.34
C ARG A 104 -27.15 17.66 13.32
N LEU A 105 -28.43 17.53 13.60
CA LEU A 105 -29.36 16.87 12.69
C LEU A 105 -29.61 17.70 11.42
N GLU A 106 -29.58 19.03 11.51
CA GLU A 106 -29.59 19.95 10.36
C GLU A 106 -28.39 19.67 9.44
N GLU A 107 -27.16 19.64 9.98
CA GLU A 107 -25.94 19.35 9.22
C GLU A 107 -26.03 17.98 8.52
N LYS A 108 -26.49 16.95 9.24
CA LYS A 108 -26.62 15.59 8.70
C LYS A 108 -27.66 15.53 7.57
N THR A 109 -28.79 16.20 7.74
CA THR A 109 -29.83 16.31 6.72
C THR A 109 -29.29 16.97 5.45
N LEU A 110 -28.57 18.06 5.59
CA LEU A 110 -27.97 18.76 4.45
C LEU A 110 -26.94 17.88 3.72
N GLY A 111 -26.15 17.10 4.45
CA GLY A 111 -25.24 16.12 3.89
C GLY A 111 -25.93 15.02 3.06
N ILE A 112 -27.16 14.64 3.42
CA ILE A 112 -27.98 13.68 2.68
C ILE A 112 -28.64 14.31 1.45
N CYS A 113 -29.09 15.57 1.55
CA CYS A 113 -29.98 16.19 0.57
C CYS A 113 -29.26 16.98 -0.54
N TYR A 114 -28.02 17.45 -0.33
CA TYR A 114 -27.39 18.46 -1.20
C TYR A 114 -27.35 18.06 -2.68
N ARG A 115 -27.13 16.78 -3.01
CA ARG A 115 -27.09 16.31 -4.41
C ARG A 115 -28.42 16.45 -5.10
N ILE A 116 -29.50 16.25 -4.36
CA ILE A 116 -30.86 16.39 -4.87
C ILE A 116 -31.15 17.87 -5.14
N PHE A 117 -30.81 18.77 -4.21
CA PHE A 117 -30.99 20.21 -4.43
C PHE A 117 -30.16 20.74 -5.61
N VAL A 118 -28.92 20.28 -5.75
CA VAL A 118 -28.10 20.61 -6.92
C VAL A 118 -28.76 20.14 -8.21
N TYR A 119 -29.33 18.94 -8.22
CA TYR A 119 -30.03 18.40 -9.37
C TYR A 119 -31.33 19.20 -9.66
N GLU A 120 -32.15 19.47 -8.67
CA GLU A 120 -33.44 20.16 -8.86
C GLU A 120 -33.27 21.60 -9.39
N ILE A 121 -32.38 22.38 -8.83
CA ILE A 121 -32.15 23.75 -9.30
C ILE A 121 -31.64 23.77 -10.74
N ASN A 122 -30.71 22.86 -11.09
CA ASN A 122 -30.25 22.74 -12.48
C ASN A 122 -31.36 22.26 -13.42
N TYR A 123 -32.23 21.35 -12.96
CA TYR A 123 -33.38 20.89 -13.74
C TYR A 123 -34.35 22.05 -14.03
N LEU A 124 -34.65 22.87 -13.05
CA LEU A 124 -35.50 24.04 -13.22
C LEU A 124 -34.86 25.08 -14.16
N ARG A 125 -33.56 25.33 -14.05
CA ARG A 125 -32.78 26.19 -14.91
C ARG A 125 -32.82 25.73 -16.36
N VAL A 126 -32.50 24.47 -16.62
CA VAL A 126 -32.44 23.93 -17.99
C VAL A 126 -33.83 23.93 -18.67
N ASN A 127 -34.90 23.74 -17.88
CA ASN A 127 -36.28 23.79 -18.37
C ASN A 127 -36.85 25.24 -18.47
N ASN A 128 -36.00 26.27 -18.46
CA ASN A 128 -36.37 27.65 -18.64
C ASN A 128 -37.42 28.20 -17.65
N ARG A 129 -37.48 27.66 -16.42
CA ARG A 129 -38.39 28.09 -15.38
C ARG A 129 -38.07 29.52 -14.89
N TYR A 130 -36.83 29.98 -15.10
CA TYR A 130 -36.28 31.24 -14.63
C TYR A 130 -36.01 32.20 -15.79
N LYS A 131 -37.01 32.47 -16.63
CA LYS A 131 -36.88 33.44 -17.76
C LYS A 131 -36.46 34.81 -17.25
N SER A 132 -35.47 35.44 -17.90
CA SER A 132 -34.96 36.77 -17.63
C SER A 132 -34.13 36.99 -16.34
N MET A 133 -33.84 35.95 -15.53
CA MET A 133 -33.04 36.06 -14.33
C MET A 133 -31.61 35.60 -14.56
N ASN A 134 -30.64 36.25 -13.90
CA ASN A 134 -29.26 35.77 -13.88
C ASN A 134 -29.11 34.57 -12.89
N GLU A 135 -27.96 33.90 -12.93
CA GLU A 135 -27.74 32.67 -12.15
C GLU A 135 -27.87 32.84 -10.63
N LYS A 136 -27.55 34.04 -10.07
CA LYS A 136 -27.73 34.36 -8.65
C LYS A 136 -29.21 34.60 -8.31
N GLU A 137 -29.89 35.37 -9.10
CA GLU A 137 -31.32 35.61 -8.95
C GLU A 137 -32.11 34.30 -9.07
N GLN A 138 -31.76 33.43 -9.98
CA GLN A 138 -32.34 32.08 -10.10
C GLN A 138 -32.15 31.25 -8.84
N PHE A 139 -30.98 31.32 -8.21
CA PHE A 139 -30.70 30.61 -6.95
C PHE A 139 -31.54 31.17 -5.80
N GLU A 140 -31.60 32.50 -5.67
CA GLU A 140 -32.40 33.18 -4.66
C GLU A 140 -33.91 32.91 -4.82
N GLU A 141 -34.38 32.85 -6.06
CA GLU A 141 -35.77 32.50 -6.37
C GLU A 141 -36.05 31.03 -6.01
N TYR A 142 -35.13 30.12 -6.26
CA TYR A 142 -35.27 28.72 -5.86
C TYR A 142 -35.45 28.59 -4.34
N ILE A 143 -34.58 29.26 -3.58
CA ILE A 143 -34.67 29.26 -2.13
C ILE A 143 -35.99 29.82 -1.64
N LYS A 144 -36.36 31.00 -2.17
CA LYS A 144 -37.54 31.73 -1.71
C LYS A 144 -38.87 31.11 -2.12
N SER A 145 -38.98 30.65 -3.37
CA SER A 145 -40.27 30.21 -3.92
C SER A 145 -40.50 28.71 -3.90
N PHE A 146 -39.41 27.91 -3.83
CA PHE A 146 -39.52 26.47 -3.80
C PHE A 146 -39.20 25.89 -2.43
N LEU A 147 -38.03 26.19 -1.83
CA LEU A 147 -37.69 25.60 -0.52
C LEU A 147 -38.47 26.19 0.67
N SER A 148 -39.24 27.24 0.48
CA SER A 148 -40.20 27.74 1.48
C SER A 148 -41.65 27.30 1.23
N ASP A 149 -41.91 26.57 0.13
CA ASP A 149 -43.25 26.10 -0.22
C ASP A 149 -43.51 24.65 0.24
N GLN A 150 -44.57 24.49 1.02
CA GLN A 150 -45.05 23.21 1.50
C GLN A 150 -45.49 22.23 0.40
N ASN A 151 -46.06 22.76 -0.69
CA ASN A 151 -46.46 21.92 -1.82
C ASN A 151 -45.25 21.36 -2.53
N TYR A 152 -44.14 22.14 -2.61
CA TYR A 152 -42.91 21.65 -3.17
C TYR A 152 -42.32 20.47 -2.35
N TYR A 153 -42.42 20.48 -1.03
CA TYR A 153 -41.99 19.33 -0.22
C TYR A 153 -42.83 18.08 -0.48
N LYS A 154 -44.11 18.22 -0.76
CA LYS A 154 -44.94 17.06 -1.20
C LYS A 154 -44.49 16.54 -2.56
N GLU A 155 -44.21 17.46 -3.51
CA GLU A 155 -43.68 17.09 -4.82
C GLU A 155 -42.33 16.38 -4.70
N LEU A 156 -41.41 16.90 -3.88
CA LEU A 156 -40.10 16.27 -3.59
C LEU A 156 -40.27 14.89 -2.97
N GLY A 157 -41.21 14.73 -2.00
CA GLY A 157 -41.47 13.44 -1.37
C GLY A 157 -42.03 12.43 -2.32
N GLN A 158 -42.87 12.83 -3.29
CA GLN A 158 -43.35 11.95 -4.36
C GLN A 158 -42.25 11.59 -5.36
N LYS A 159 -41.33 12.55 -5.65
CA LYS A 159 -40.22 12.37 -6.59
C LYS A 159 -39.03 11.61 -5.99
N TYR A 160 -38.80 11.73 -4.68
CA TYR A 160 -37.68 11.14 -3.95
C TYR A 160 -38.15 10.46 -2.63
N PRO A 161 -39.01 9.44 -2.69
CA PRO A 161 -39.58 8.81 -1.48
C PRO A 161 -38.51 8.23 -0.55
N GLU A 162 -37.46 7.69 -1.07
CA GLU A 162 -36.37 7.12 -0.28
C GLU A 162 -35.59 8.18 0.51
N LEU A 163 -35.47 9.43 -0.02
CA LEU A 163 -34.89 10.54 0.72
C LEU A 163 -35.60 10.82 2.03
N PHE A 164 -36.95 10.96 1.96
CA PHE A 164 -37.77 11.27 3.13
C PHE A 164 -37.70 10.15 4.17
N LYS A 165 -37.73 8.90 3.73
CA LYS A 165 -37.54 7.71 4.58
C LYS A 165 -36.19 7.76 5.32
N VAL A 166 -35.10 7.98 4.61
CA VAL A 166 -33.75 8.02 5.20
C VAL A 166 -33.66 9.15 6.22
N VAL A 167 -34.08 10.38 5.87
CA VAL A 167 -33.99 11.53 6.77
C VAL A 167 -34.85 11.34 8.03
N LEU A 168 -36.11 10.92 7.90
CA LEU A 168 -36.95 10.65 9.05
C LEU A 168 -36.39 9.58 9.97
N ASN A 169 -35.86 8.51 9.41
CA ASN A 169 -35.21 7.47 10.19
C ASN A 169 -34.01 8.00 10.95
N GLU A 170 -33.18 8.85 10.32
CA GLU A 170 -32.04 9.51 10.97
C GLU A 170 -32.46 10.36 12.18
N TYR A 171 -33.53 11.14 12.06
CA TYR A 171 -34.03 11.92 13.17
C TYR A 171 -34.53 11.05 14.33
N ARG A 172 -35.31 10.04 14.04
CA ARG A 172 -35.90 9.15 15.08
C ARG A 172 -34.81 8.39 15.84
N LYS A 173 -33.88 7.74 15.12
CA LYS A 173 -32.85 6.96 15.79
C LYS A 173 -31.90 7.84 16.61
N ASN A 174 -31.57 9.06 16.15
CA ASN A 174 -30.72 9.97 16.95
C ASN A 174 -31.47 10.49 18.20
N PHE A 175 -32.78 10.77 18.14
CA PHE A 175 -33.53 11.12 19.33
C PHE A 175 -33.66 9.97 20.34
N ASP A 176 -33.86 8.74 19.85
CA ASP A 176 -33.91 7.56 20.73
C ASP A 176 -32.56 7.34 21.41
N TYR A 177 -31.46 7.57 20.69
CA TYR A 177 -30.11 7.52 21.24
C TYR A 177 -29.84 8.62 22.29
N VAL A 178 -30.30 9.86 22.06
CA VAL A 178 -30.23 10.94 23.07
C VAL A 178 -30.95 10.56 24.36
N ILE A 179 -32.14 9.98 24.25
CA ILE A 179 -32.92 9.53 25.40
C ILE A 179 -32.19 8.40 26.12
N GLU A 180 -31.57 7.49 25.40
CA GLU A 180 -30.74 6.42 25.98
C GLU A 180 -29.56 6.99 26.77
N ILE A 181 -28.80 7.98 26.24
CA ILE A 181 -27.71 8.65 26.95
C ILE A 181 -28.19 9.32 28.23
N LEU A 182 -29.33 10.05 28.17
CA LEU A 182 -29.91 10.70 29.36
C LEU A 182 -30.27 9.70 30.44
N LYS A 183 -30.83 8.54 30.05
CA LYS A 183 -31.11 7.44 30.96
C LYS A 183 -29.86 6.92 31.65
N TYR A 184 -28.81 6.62 30.89
CA TYR A 184 -27.57 6.15 31.45
C TYR A 184 -26.88 7.23 32.30
N PHE A 185 -26.87 8.48 31.88
CA PHE A 185 -26.32 9.59 32.70
C PHE A 185 -26.97 9.65 34.09
N ARG A 186 -28.31 9.52 34.16
CA ARG A 186 -29.07 9.48 35.43
C ARG A 186 -28.66 8.27 36.28
N GLN A 187 -28.55 7.08 35.65
CA GLN A 187 -28.26 5.83 36.36
C GLN A 187 -26.83 5.75 36.89
N ASP A 188 -25.89 6.31 36.13
CA ASP A 188 -24.46 6.12 36.34
C ASP A 188 -23.81 7.23 37.20
N LYS A 189 -24.52 8.27 37.62
CA LYS A 189 -23.98 9.42 38.35
C LYS A 189 -23.04 9.04 39.52
N GLU A 190 -23.38 8.01 40.29
CA GLU A 190 -22.55 7.55 41.40
C GLU A 190 -21.27 6.85 40.94
N TYR A 191 -21.30 6.16 39.82
CA TYR A 191 -20.14 5.46 39.26
C TYR A 191 -19.14 6.41 38.61
N ILE A 192 -19.65 7.51 38.02
CA ILE A 192 -18.82 8.50 37.30
C ILE A 192 -18.44 9.72 38.12
N LYS A 193 -18.70 9.73 39.46
CA LYS A 193 -18.36 10.84 40.34
C LYS A 193 -16.88 11.24 40.38
N GLY A 194 -15.99 10.39 39.90
CA GLY A 194 -14.58 10.71 39.67
C GLY A 194 -14.33 11.57 38.41
N LEU A 195 -15.29 11.57 37.47
CA LEU A 195 -15.22 12.33 36.21
C LEU A 195 -16.05 13.61 36.23
N ILE A 196 -17.11 13.68 37.11
CA ILE A 196 -18.07 14.78 37.21
C ILE A 196 -18.32 15.15 38.66
N GLU A 197 -18.84 16.36 38.90
CA GLU A 197 -19.37 16.75 40.19
C GLU A 197 -20.82 16.25 40.37
N LYS A 198 -21.26 16.00 41.61
CA LYS A 198 -22.57 15.40 41.89
C LYS A 198 -23.73 16.27 41.36
N GLU A 199 -23.60 17.58 41.41
CA GLU A 199 -24.64 18.54 41.00
C GLU A 199 -24.57 18.93 39.54
N ASP A 200 -23.66 18.32 38.76
CA ASP A 200 -23.50 18.65 37.36
C ASP A 200 -24.74 18.28 36.55
N LYS A 201 -25.15 19.22 35.69
CA LYS A 201 -26.20 19.10 34.71
C LYS A 201 -25.67 19.21 33.29
N ILE A 202 -26.31 18.53 32.35
CA ILE A 202 -25.96 18.60 30.93
C ILE A 202 -26.44 19.93 30.34
N VAL A 203 -25.52 20.70 29.76
CA VAL A 203 -25.79 21.95 29.04
C VAL A 203 -26.03 21.65 27.55
N SER A 204 -25.20 20.79 26.94
CA SER A 204 -25.29 20.45 25.52
C SER A 204 -24.72 19.07 25.21
N MET A 205 -25.22 18.48 24.14
CA MET A 205 -24.69 17.26 23.55
C MET A 205 -24.30 17.49 22.09
N GLU A 206 -23.11 17.02 21.73
CA GLU A 206 -22.63 17.00 20.34
C GLU A 206 -22.50 15.52 19.90
N LEU A 207 -23.49 15.04 19.16
CA LEU A 207 -23.49 13.70 18.58
C LEU A 207 -22.48 13.56 17.42
N GLY A 208 -22.06 12.34 17.09
CA GLY A 208 -21.27 12.07 15.89
C GLY A 208 -19.81 12.55 15.99
N LYS A 209 -19.16 12.32 17.14
CA LYS A 209 -17.71 12.51 17.34
C LYS A 209 -16.91 11.28 16.90
N GLY A 210 -17.51 10.38 16.14
CA GLY A 210 -17.01 9.20 15.47
C GLY A 210 -18.07 8.72 14.49
N ASP A 211 -17.80 7.60 13.84
CA ASP A 211 -18.70 6.93 12.90
C ASP A 211 -20.03 6.57 13.56
N SER A 212 -21.09 6.54 12.77
CA SER A 212 -22.43 6.11 13.21
C SER A 212 -22.58 4.60 13.00
N HIS A 213 -22.91 3.89 14.07
CA HIS A 213 -23.08 2.43 14.09
C HIS A 213 -24.33 2.05 14.90
N ASN A 214 -24.72 0.78 14.84
CA ASN A 214 -25.71 0.22 15.77
C ASN A 214 -26.95 1.09 15.98
N ASN A 215 -27.64 1.44 14.90
CA ASN A 215 -28.84 2.26 14.91
C ASN A 215 -28.57 3.74 15.32
N GLY A 216 -27.55 4.33 14.71
CA GLY A 216 -27.26 5.75 14.86
C GLY A 216 -26.41 6.14 16.06
N ARG A 217 -25.96 5.16 16.86
CA ARG A 217 -25.08 5.41 18.01
C ARG A 217 -23.69 5.87 17.53
N SER A 218 -23.13 6.83 18.23
CA SER A 218 -21.80 7.38 17.98
C SER A 218 -21.20 7.96 19.25
N VAL A 219 -19.89 8.11 19.33
CA VAL A 219 -19.26 8.81 20.45
C VAL A 219 -19.88 10.20 20.58
N THR A 220 -20.32 10.55 21.79
CA THR A 220 -21.02 11.79 22.07
C THR A 220 -20.29 12.66 23.08
N LYS A 221 -19.99 13.90 22.70
CA LYS A 221 -19.38 14.90 23.60
C LYS A 221 -20.48 15.58 24.40
N ILE A 222 -20.31 15.61 25.71
CA ILE A 222 -21.27 16.19 26.66
C ILE A 222 -20.58 17.31 27.44
N LYS A 223 -21.18 18.49 27.40
CA LYS A 223 -20.71 19.64 28.17
C LYS A 223 -21.59 19.81 29.40
N LEU A 224 -20.95 19.94 30.56
CA LEU A 224 -21.57 20.10 31.86
C LEU A 224 -21.58 21.55 32.33
N GLY A 225 -22.41 21.87 33.34
CA GLY A 225 -22.60 23.21 33.87
C GLY A 225 -21.35 23.84 34.48
N ASN A 226 -20.45 23.05 35.08
CA ASN A 226 -19.15 23.46 35.57
C ASN A 226 -18.09 23.67 34.48
N ARG A 227 -18.47 23.58 33.20
CA ARG A 227 -17.62 23.61 31.98
C ARG A 227 -16.81 22.33 31.76
N ALA A 228 -16.91 21.32 32.61
CA ALA A 228 -16.28 20.02 32.34
C ALA A 228 -16.87 19.39 31.06
N ILE A 229 -16.05 18.62 30.39
CA ILE A 229 -16.41 17.88 29.18
C ILE A 229 -16.14 16.40 29.42
N ILE A 230 -17.16 15.59 29.16
CA ILE A 230 -17.04 14.13 29.14
C ILE A 230 -17.49 13.57 27.79
N TYR A 231 -17.01 12.38 27.45
CA TYR A 231 -17.42 11.64 26.28
C TYR A 231 -18.21 10.40 26.70
N TYR A 232 -19.38 10.22 26.13
CA TYR A 232 -20.11 8.97 26.22
C TYR A 232 -19.69 8.07 25.04
N LYS A 233 -19.26 6.85 25.34
CA LYS A 233 -18.89 5.82 24.36
C LYS A 233 -19.95 4.72 24.37
N PRO A 234 -20.71 4.50 23.26
CA PRO A 234 -21.78 3.48 23.22
C PRO A 234 -21.21 2.07 22.97
N ARG A 235 -20.19 1.70 23.73
CA ARG A 235 -19.49 0.42 23.66
C ARG A 235 -18.78 0.10 24.96
N ASN A 236 -18.52 -1.18 25.17
CA ASN A 236 -17.68 -1.63 26.28
C ASN A 236 -16.30 -0.93 26.25
N SER A 237 -15.92 -0.31 27.35
CA SER A 237 -14.68 0.45 27.49
C SER A 237 -13.68 -0.20 28.46
N GLN A 238 -13.80 -1.51 28.72
CA GLN A 238 -12.82 -2.25 29.54
C GLN A 238 -11.42 -2.27 28.92
N ILE A 239 -11.33 -2.12 27.60
CA ILE A 239 -10.08 -2.02 26.87
C ILE A 239 -9.25 -0.79 27.32
N ASP A 240 -9.91 0.34 27.64
CA ASP A 240 -9.24 1.55 28.12
C ASP A 240 -8.58 1.28 29.50
N LYS A 241 -9.23 0.48 30.34
CA LYS A 241 -8.69 0.05 31.66
C LYS A 241 -7.54 -0.94 31.51
N LEU A 242 -7.68 -1.94 30.65
CA LEU A 242 -6.58 -2.87 30.36
C LEU A 242 -5.32 -2.11 29.89
N TYR A 243 -5.49 -1.19 28.95
CA TYR A 243 -4.37 -0.37 28.48
C TYR A 243 -3.76 0.46 29.60
N HIS A 244 -4.59 1.08 30.44
CA HIS A 244 -4.13 1.81 31.62
C HIS A 244 -3.27 0.93 32.52
N ASP A 245 -3.71 -0.29 32.86
CA ASP A 245 -3.01 -1.19 33.78
C ASP A 245 -1.68 -1.69 33.17
N MET A 246 -1.65 -1.97 31.86
CA MET A 246 -0.40 -2.31 31.18
C MET A 246 0.60 -1.14 31.20
N ILE A 247 0.13 0.07 30.97
CA ILE A 247 0.98 1.28 31.01
C ILE A 247 1.39 1.62 32.44
N GLN A 248 0.54 1.37 33.42
CA GLN A 248 0.86 1.60 34.84
C GLN A 248 2.03 0.71 35.28
N LEU A 249 2.09 -0.54 34.85
CA LEU A 249 3.25 -1.41 35.08
C LEU A 249 4.56 -0.77 34.60
N TYR A 250 4.54 -0.10 33.43
CA TYR A 250 5.69 0.67 32.94
C TYR A 250 5.94 1.92 33.80
N ASN A 251 4.89 2.68 34.11
CA ASN A 251 4.97 3.95 34.88
C ASN A 251 5.58 3.79 36.29
N GLU A 252 5.42 2.61 36.88
CA GLU A 252 6.03 2.30 38.20
C GLU A 252 7.55 2.15 38.14
N SER A 253 8.10 1.91 36.95
CA SER A 253 9.54 1.68 36.73
C SER A 253 10.31 2.91 36.25
N VAL A 254 9.66 4.06 36.07
CA VAL A 254 10.27 5.27 35.46
C VAL A 254 9.99 6.53 36.28
N ASP A 255 10.83 7.55 36.07
CA ASP A 255 10.66 8.88 36.67
C ASP A 255 9.37 9.56 36.19
N ILE A 256 8.84 10.47 37.00
CA ILE A 256 7.56 11.16 36.77
C ILE A 256 7.46 11.83 35.40
N LYS A 257 8.55 12.40 34.87
CA LYS A 257 8.59 13.06 33.57
C LYS A 257 8.39 12.09 32.38
N ASN A 258 8.73 10.83 32.59
CA ASN A 258 8.65 9.77 31.56
C ASN A 258 7.39 8.91 31.71
N LYS A 259 6.55 9.17 32.72
CA LYS A 259 5.26 8.48 32.86
C LYS A 259 4.34 8.82 31.70
N ILE A 260 3.65 7.83 31.21
CA ILE A 260 2.70 7.94 30.10
C ILE A 260 1.32 8.20 30.69
N LYS A 261 0.65 9.23 30.16
CA LYS A 261 -0.72 9.57 30.51
C LYS A 261 -1.70 8.72 29.71
N THR A 262 -2.71 8.19 30.37
CA THR A 262 -3.80 7.42 29.77
C THR A 262 -5.15 8.08 30.05
N LEU A 263 -6.23 7.58 29.45
CA LEU A 263 -7.58 8.10 29.64
C LEU A 263 -8.10 7.79 31.05
N GLU A 264 -8.85 8.72 31.62
CA GLU A 264 -9.70 8.50 32.78
C GLU A 264 -11.07 7.99 32.28
N THR A 265 -11.30 6.69 32.34
CA THR A 265 -12.51 6.05 31.79
C THR A 265 -13.22 5.22 32.86
N VAL A 266 -14.55 5.32 32.93
CA VAL A 266 -15.43 4.43 33.68
C VAL A 266 -16.22 3.60 32.67
N SER A 267 -16.03 2.27 32.68
CA SER A 267 -16.77 1.32 31.87
C SER A 267 -17.85 0.64 32.68
N ILE A 268 -19.07 0.65 32.15
CA ILE A 268 -20.26 0.05 32.77
C ILE A 268 -20.95 -0.80 31.69
N ASP A 269 -20.94 -2.09 31.89
CA ASP A 269 -21.51 -3.07 30.94
C ASP A 269 -21.14 -2.76 29.47
N GLU A 270 -22.12 -2.37 28.67
CA GLU A 270 -21.99 -2.15 27.23
C GLU A 270 -21.65 -0.69 26.85
N HIS A 271 -21.36 0.19 27.81
CA HIS A 271 -21.01 1.58 27.54
C HIS A 271 -19.93 2.12 28.48
N GLY A 272 -19.42 3.31 28.17
CA GLY A 272 -18.41 3.96 29.00
C GLY A 272 -18.47 5.49 28.97
N TRP A 273 -17.89 6.07 30.02
CA TRP A 273 -17.74 7.49 30.20
C TRP A 273 -16.27 7.83 30.32
N THR A 274 -15.80 8.79 29.53
CA THR A 274 -14.38 9.17 29.50
C THR A 274 -14.25 10.68 29.69
N LYS A 275 -13.35 11.10 30.57
CA LYS A 275 -13.01 12.53 30.74
C LYS A 275 -12.29 13.05 29.51
N ALA A 276 -12.65 14.25 29.05
CA ALA A 276 -12.00 14.87 27.91
C ALA A 276 -10.52 15.13 28.16
N ILE A 277 -9.71 14.84 27.15
CA ILE A 277 -8.33 15.31 27.08
C ILE A 277 -8.31 16.49 26.12
N GLU A 278 -7.76 17.61 26.54
CA GLU A 278 -7.60 18.80 25.72
C GLU A 278 -6.20 18.87 25.14
N PHE A 279 -6.10 19.39 23.92
CA PHE A 279 -4.82 19.76 23.32
C PHE A 279 -4.14 20.84 24.18
N SER A 280 -2.84 20.72 24.37
CA SER A 280 -2.02 21.78 24.94
C SER A 280 -0.64 21.84 24.29
N GLU A 281 -0.15 23.07 24.07
CA GLU A 281 1.19 23.27 23.50
C GLU A 281 2.28 22.77 24.44
N THR A 282 3.43 22.42 23.88
CA THR A 282 4.68 22.13 24.60
C THR A 282 5.33 23.44 25.06
N LYS A 283 5.92 23.42 26.25
CA LYS A 283 6.55 24.61 26.85
C LYS A 283 7.98 24.86 26.32
N ASN A 284 8.66 23.83 25.89
CA ASN A 284 10.05 23.87 25.43
C ASN A 284 10.39 22.67 24.57
N SER A 285 11.59 22.68 23.95
CA SER A 285 12.07 21.60 23.09
C SER A 285 12.28 20.26 23.81
N GLU A 286 12.50 20.27 25.12
CA GLU A 286 12.66 19.04 25.90
C GLU A 286 11.31 18.29 26.02
N GLU A 287 10.20 19.02 26.19
CA GLU A 287 8.86 18.42 26.20
C GLU A 287 8.51 17.78 24.86
N ILE A 288 8.99 18.34 23.75
CA ILE A 288 8.80 17.75 22.41
C ILE A 288 9.54 16.41 22.32
N LYS A 289 10.79 16.34 22.76
CA LYS A 289 11.58 15.09 22.80
C LYS A 289 10.89 14.02 23.65
N ILE A 290 10.39 14.41 24.82
CA ILE A 290 9.66 13.54 25.73
C ILE A 290 8.38 13.02 25.06
N PHE A 291 7.65 13.86 24.34
CA PHE A 291 6.45 13.47 23.59
C PHE A 291 6.77 12.32 22.62
N TYR A 292 7.76 12.50 21.74
CA TYR A 292 8.11 11.47 20.76
C TYR A 292 8.72 10.22 21.40
N TYR A 293 9.46 10.37 22.50
CA TYR A 293 9.97 9.23 23.26
C TYR A 293 8.83 8.40 23.88
N LYS A 294 7.86 9.04 24.54
CA LYS A 294 6.66 8.38 25.08
C LYS A 294 5.82 7.70 23.99
N LEU A 295 5.71 8.36 22.84
CA LEU A 295 5.02 7.79 21.68
C LEU A 295 5.70 6.51 21.19
N GLY A 296 7.04 6.51 21.13
CA GLY A 296 7.81 5.31 20.80
C GLY A 296 7.56 4.16 21.77
N ILE A 297 7.45 4.42 23.08
CA ILE A 297 7.10 3.39 24.06
C ILE A 297 5.69 2.83 23.78
N GLN A 298 4.70 3.71 23.57
CA GLN A 298 3.33 3.28 23.24
C GLN A 298 3.29 2.48 21.94
N LEU A 299 4.08 2.86 20.93
CA LEU A 299 4.22 2.11 19.69
C LEU A 299 4.66 0.65 19.93
N ALA A 300 5.53 0.39 20.91
CA ALA A 300 5.92 -0.97 21.27
C ALA A 300 4.74 -1.78 21.86
N TYR A 301 3.87 -1.15 22.67
CA TYR A 301 2.64 -1.79 23.17
C TYR A 301 1.63 -2.06 22.03
N LEU A 302 1.42 -1.07 21.16
CA LEU A 302 0.57 -1.23 19.98
C LEU A 302 1.08 -2.34 19.04
N TYR A 303 2.39 -2.44 18.86
CA TYR A 303 3.01 -3.53 18.09
C TYR A 303 2.77 -4.90 18.75
N MET A 304 2.96 -5.00 20.07
CA MET A 304 2.75 -6.25 20.84
C MET A 304 1.30 -6.76 20.73
N THR A 305 0.32 -5.87 20.69
CA THR A 305 -1.11 -6.20 20.64
C THR A 305 -1.66 -6.33 19.22
N ASP A 306 -0.83 -6.20 18.19
CA ASP A 306 -1.26 -6.14 16.78
C ASP A 306 -2.29 -5.03 16.50
N ALA A 307 -2.19 -3.92 17.24
CA ALA A 307 -3.10 -2.78 17.11
C ALA A 307 -3.19 -2.24 15.67
N ILE A 308 -4.36 -1.75 15.30
CA ILE A 308 -4.65 -1.14 14.00
C ILE A 308 -5.45 0.15 14.17
N ASP A 309 -5.54 0.97 13.12
CA ASP A 309 -6.43 2.15 13.03
C ASP A 309 -6.09 3.32 13.97
N PHE A 310 -4.82 3.43 14.41
CA PHE A 310 -4.37 4.56 15.22
C PHE A 310 -3.98 5.77 14.35
N HIS A 311 -4.96 6.37 13.70
CA HIS A 311 -4.77 7.54 12.85
C HIS A 311 -4.80 8.87 13.64
N ALA A 312 -4.65 10.00 12.93
CA ALA A 312 -4.51 11.32 13.50
C ALA A 312 -5.65 11.76 14.46
N GLU A 313 -6.84 11.21 14.30
CA GLU A 313 -7.99 11.54 15.17
C GLU A 313 -8.01 10.74 16.47
N ASN A 314 -7.17 9.68 16.56
CA ASN A 314 -7.09 8.79 17.71
C ASN A 314 -5.93 9.13 18.66
N LEU A 315 -5.23 10.25 18.41
CA LEU A 315 -4.13 10.77 19.20
C LEU A 315 -4.34 12.25 19.55
N ILE A 316 -4.14 12.62 20.81
CA ILE A 316 -4.14 14.02 21.26
C ILE A 316 -2.79 14.38 21.87
N ALA A 317 -2.17 15.45 21.38
CA ALA A 317 -0.99 16.06 22.00
C ALA A 317 -1.40 16.92 23.20
N ASN A 318 -1.07 16.45 24.41
CA ASN A 318 -1.33 17.18 25.65
C ASN A 318 0.01 17.55 26.30
N GLY A 319 0.64 18.61 25.81
CA GLY A 319 2.02 18.97 26.17
C GLY A 319 3.01 17.87 25.79
N SER A 320 3.74 17.35 26.77
CA SER A 320 4.68 16.24 26.57
C SER A 320 4.03 14.85 26.49
N ASP A 321 2.70 14.75 26.55
CA ASP A 321 1.98 13.48 26.58
C ASP A 321 1.22 13.20 25.27
N PRO A 322 1.61 12.18 24.51
CA PRO A 322 0.82 11.63 23.41
C PRO A 322 -0.28 10.72 23.98
N VAL A 323 -1.52 11.20 24.03
CA VAL A 323 -2.62 10.46 24.64
C VAL A 323 -3.46 9.78 23.57
N LEU A 324 -3.52 8.45 23.60
CA LEU A 324 -4.40 7.65 22.74
C LEU A 324 -5.83 7.69 23.26
N ILE A 325 -6.80 8.02 22.41
CA ILE A 325 -8.19 8.30 22.83
C ILE A 325 -9.23 7.28 22.33
N ASP A 326 -8.88 6.45 21.35
CA ASP A 326 -9.72 5.36 20.89
C ASP A 326 -8.94 4.06 20.80
N LEU A 327 -9.28 3.12 21.69
CA LEU A 327 -8.56 1.85 21.87
C LEU A 327 -9.36 0.63 21.40
N GLU A 328 -10.48 0.82 20.70
CA GLU A 328 -11.36 -0.28 20.28
C GLU A 328 -10.69 -1.29 19.31
N SER A 329 -9.61 -0.88 18.66
CA SER A 329 -8.80 -1.69 17.75
C SER A 329 -7.41 -2.03 18.32
N LEU A 330 -7.21 -1.94 19.65
CA LEU A 330 -5.93 -2.23 20.30
C LEU A 330 -5.44 -3.67 20.05
N PHE A 331 -6.33 -4.65 19.97
CA PHE A 331 -6.00 -6.01 19.58
C PHE A 331 -6.61 -6.29 18.21
N GLY A 332 -5.99 -5.74 17.18
CA GLY A 332 -6.54 -5.82 15.83
C GLY A 332 -6.52 -7.23 15.24
N ILE A 333 -7.60 -7.64 14.57
CA ILE A 333 -7.63 -8.86 13.74
C ILE A 333 -7.76 -8.48 12.27
N LYS A 334 -6.92 -9.06 11.40
CA LYS A 334 -6.93 -8.84 9.96
C LYS A 334 -7.41 -10.09 9.21
N LYS A 335 -8.12 -9.89 8.11
CA LYS A 335 -8.62 -10.99 7.25
C LYS A 335 -7.51 -11.98 6.83
N VAL A 336 -6.28 -11.50 6.68
CA VAL A 336 -5.12 -12.32 6.31
C VAL A 336 -4.87 -13.49 7.27
N TYR A 337 -5.30 -13.38 8.54
CA TYR A 337 -5.12 -14.45 9.53
C TYR A 337 -6.06 -15.64 9.36
N ASN A 338 -7.14 -15.48 8.61
CA ASN A 338 -8.06 -16.57 8.30
C ASN A 338 -7.63 -17.38 7.06
N LYS A 339 -6.60 -16.92 6.35
CA LYS A 339 -6.07 -17.65 5.22
C LYS A 339 -5.22 -18.82 5.73
N GLU A 340 -5.54 -20.03 5.27
CA GLU A 340 -4.69 -21.20 5.52
C GLU A 340 -3.29 -20.96 4.98
N ILE A 341 -2.27 -21.25 5.76
CA ILE A 341 -0.87 -21.19 5.34
C ILE A 341 -0.61 -22.38 4.45
N LYS A 342 -0.30 -22.13 3.19
CA LYS A 342 0.00 -23.15 2.18
C LYS A 342 1.45 -23.10 1.72
N SER A 343 2.15 -21.99 1.99
CA SER A 343 3.51 -21.76 1.53
C SER A 343 4.28 -20.81 2.46
N ALA A 344 5.58 -20.71 2.25
CA ALA A 344 6.44 -19.75 2.96
C ALA A 344 6.06 -18.31 2.65
N LYS A 345 5.56 -18.02 1.45
CA LYS A 345 5.07 -16.69 1.08
C LYS A 345 3.87 -16.25 1.93
N ASP A 346 2.97 -17.16 2.26
CA ASP A 346 1.85 -16.86 3.18
C ASP A 346 2.36 -16.47 4.57
N ILE A 347 3.45 -17.09 5.07
CA ILE A 347 4.11 -16.70 6.33
C ILE A 347 4.68 -15.30 6.23
N SER A 348 5.43 -15.00 5.15
CA SER A 348 6.00 -13.67 4.92
C SER A 348 4.91 -12.57 4.85
N ILE A 349 3.80 -12.83 4.15
CA ILE A 349 2.64 -11.91 4.09
C ILE A 349 2.05 -11.70 5.49
N LYS A 350 1.86 -12.78 6.26
CA LYS A 350 1.37 -12.71 7.63
C LYS A 350 2.30 -11.87 8.53
N TYR A 351 3.62 -12.06 8.39
CA TYR A 351 4.61 -11.29 9.16
C TYR A 351 4.61 -9.81 8.78
N LEU A 352 4.61 -9.47 7.48
CA LEU A 352 4.56 -8.07 7.03
C LEU A 352 3.28 -7.34 7.43
N SER A 353 2.16 -8.05 7.47
CA SER A 353 0.89 -7.48 7.92
C SER A 353 0.92 -7.08 9.40
N ASN A 354 1.93 -7.51 10.16
CA ASN A 354 2.08 -7.39 11.61
C ASN A 354 3.25 -6.52 12.06
N THR A 355 3.69 -5.57 11.26
CA THR A 355 4.78 -4.65 11.64
C THR A 355 4.25 -3.42 12.38
N VAL A 356 5.15 -2.61 12.95
CA VAL A 356 4.82 -1.31 13.58
C VAL A 356 4.04 -0.37 12.64
N ASN A 357 4.21 -0.49 11.32
CA ASN A 357 3.46 0.32 10.34
C ASN A 357 1.96 0.00 10.34
N SER A 358 1.59 -1.22 10.67
CA SER A 358 0.19 -1.65 10.70
C SER A 358 -0.62 -0.98 11.80
N THR A 359 0.04 -0.38 12.78
CA THR A 359 -0.64 0.33 13.88
C THR A 359 -1.36 1.59 13.43
N GLY A 360 -0.90 2.23 12.34
CA GLY A 360 -1.42 3.50 11.85
C GLY A 360 -0.80 4.73 12.53
N ILE A 361 0.09 4.57 13.53
CA ILE A 361 0.74 5.70 14.23
C ILE A 361 1.80 6.37 13.36
N LEU A 362 2.65 5.57 12.70
CA LEU A 362 3.81 6.07 11.97
C LEU A 362 3.42 6.75 10.66
N PRO A 363 4.18 7.75 10.19
CA PRO A 363 3.93 8.39 8.91
C PRO A 363 3.75 7.38 7.79
N PHE A 364 2.65 7.53 7.05
CA PHE A 364 2.30 6.63 5.96
C PHE A 364 1.70 7.44 4.81
N LYS A 365 2.29 7.32 3.63
CA LYS A 365 1.81 8.01 2.43
C LYS A 365 0.83 7.14 1.67
N PHE A 366 -0.37 7.65 1.45
CA PHE A 366 -1.40 7.01 0.65
C PHE A 366 -1.39 7.60 -0.77
N GLY A 367 -1.02 6.81 -1.77
CA GLY A 367 -1.10 7.20 -3.18
C GLY A 367 -0.10 8.29 -3.59
N THR A 368 -0.45 9.06 -4.61
CA THR A 368 0.42 10.04 -5.28
C THR A 368 0.45 11.44 -4.63
N ASN A 369 -0.31 11.67 -3.57
CA ASN A 369 -0.42 12.98 -2.92
C ASN A 369 0.30 13.00 -1.58
N GLU A 370 1.43 13.73 -1.50
CA GLU A 370 2.25 13.86 -0.28
C GLU A 370 1.54 14.54 0.89
N LYS A 371 0.46 15.29 0.63
CA LYS A 371 -0.32 15.99 1.65
C LYS A 371 -1.39 15.11 2.29
N SER A 372 -1.48 13.83 1.91
CA SER A 372 -2.58 12.94 2.29
C SER A 372 -2.26 11.95 3.40
N ASP A 373 -1.20 12.18 4.18
CA ASP A 373 -0.88 11.34 5.34
C ASP A 373 -1.91 11.54 6.46
N VAL A 374 -2.64 10.48 6.78
CA VAL A 374 -3.66 10.44 7.84
C VAL A 374 -3.21 9.66 9.08
N SER A 375 -1.96 9.20 9.12
CA SER A 375 -1.40 8.46 10.24
C SER A 375 -1.37 9.27 11.55
N GLY A 376 -1.13 8.59 12.66
CA GLY A 376 -1.12 9.19 14.00
C GLY A 376 -0.20 10.39 14.14
N ILE A 377 0.99 10.34 13.51
CA ILE A 377 1.97 11.43 13.51
C ILE A 377 2.43 11.79 12.10
N GLY A 378 1.62 11.52 11.07
CA GLY A 378 1.92 11.97 9.71
C GLY A 378 1.64 13.45 9.54
N ASN A 379 2.40 14.07 8.68
CA ASN A 379 2.36 15.45 8.20
C ASN A 379 1.70 16.50 9.12
N SER A 380 2.52 17.28 9.80
CA SER A 380 2.10 18.39 10.68
C SER A 380 1.55 19.62 9.94
N GLU A 381 1.75 19.73 8.61
CA GLU A 381 1.29 20.83 7.78
C GLU A 381 -0.17 20.68 7.31
N LYS A 382 -0.62 21.56 6.41
CA LYS A 382 -1.95 21.48 5.79
C LYS A 382 -2.15 20.16 5.06
N ARG A 383 -3.14 19.39 5.53
CA ARG A 383 -3.51 18.12 4.92
C ARG A 383 -4.55 18.30 3.83
N GLU A 384 -4.48 17.44 2.83
CA GLU A 384 -5.53 17.26 1.84
C GLU A 384 -6.10 15.84 1.94
N SER A 385 -7.37 15.68 1.56
CA SER A 385 -7.96 14.35 1.48
C SER A 385 -7.16 13.47 0.50
N PHE A 386 -6.89 12.21 0.84
CA PHE A 386 -6.17 11.27 -0.04
C PHE A 386 -6.99 10.82 -1.25
N ILE A 387 -8.30 10.99 -1.20
CA ILE A 387 -9.21 10.79 -2.32
C ILE A 387 -9.93 12.08 -2.66
N LYS A 388 -10.28 12.25 -3.93
CA LYS A 388 -11.15 13.33 -4.36
C LYS A 388 -12.55 13.10 -3.82
N VAL A 389 -13.02 14.00 -2.97
CA VAL A 389 -14.38 13.98 -2.42
C VAL A 389 -15.30 14.92 -3.18
N PRO A 390 -16.63 14.70 -3.16
CA PRO A 390 -17.59 15.59 -3.77
C PRO A 390 -17.52 16.99 -3.15
N LYS A 391 -17.34 18.01 -3.98
CA LYS A 391 -17.28 19.42 -3.60
C LYS A 391 -18.26 20.23 -4.43
N ILE A 392 -19.00 21.14 -3.81
CA ILE A 392 -19.89 22.05 -4.52
C ILE A 392 -19.06 23.18 -5.14
N LYS A 393 -19.15 23.32 -6.46
CA LYS A 393 -18.63 24.47 -7.22
C LYS A 393 -19.76 25.40 -7.60
N ASN A 394 -19.43 26.67 -7.84
CA ASN A 394 -20.38 27.72 -8.18
C ASN A 394 -21.50 27.91 -7.14
N GLY A 395 -21.14 27.81 -5.86
CA GLY A 395 -22.09 28.01 -4.76
C GLY A 395 -22.86 29.34 -4.89
N LYS A 396 -24.13 29.36 -4.43
CA LYS A 396 -25.05 30.48 -4.54
C LYS A 396 -25.38 30.94 -5.98
N THR A 397 -25.32 30.03 -6.94
CA THR A 397 -25.81 30.24 -8.31
C THR A 397 -26.64 29.05 -8.75
N SER A 398 -27.52 29.21 -9.73
CA SER A 398 -28.30 28.10 -10.32
C SER A 398 -27.45 27.14 -11.14
N ASN A 399 -26.21 27.48 -11.41
CA ASN A 399 -25.22 26.66 -12.11
C ASN A 399 -24.29 25.92 -11.12
N LEU A 400 -24.73 25.75 -9.88
CA LEU A 400 -23.99 24.97 -8.89
C LEU A 400 -23.89 23.52 -9.36
N LYS A 401 -22.70 22.91 -9.15
CA LYS A 401 -22.41 21.53 -9.54
C LYS A 401 -21.59 20.81 -8.49
N VAL A 402 -21.67 19.49 -8.49
CA VAL A 402 -20.85 18.63 -7.64
C VAL A 402 -19.69 18.12 -8.49
N GLU A 403 -18.49 18.51 -8.15
CA GLU A 403 -17.26 18.01 -8.76
C GLU A 403 -16.44 17.24 -7.71
N LYS A 404 -15.63 16.29 -8.16
CA LYS A 404 -14.67 15.61 -7.29
C LYS A 404 -13.39 16.44 -7.22
N ASP A 405 -13.01 16.85 -6.01
CA ASP A 405 -11.81 17.64 -5.76
C ASP A 405 -11.16 17.24 -4.43
N TYR A 406 -9.89 17.52 -4.26
CA TYR A 406 -9.25 17.40 -2.95
C TYR A 406 -9.75 18.50 -2.02
N ILE A 407 -9.97 18.16 -0.77
CA ILE A 407 -10.34 19.14 0.26
C ILE A 407 -9.22 19.26 1.29
N SER A 408 -8.98 20.47 1.75
CA SER A 408 -8.13 20.70 2.91
C SER A 408 -8.81 20.16 4.15
N LEU A 409 -8.12 19.26 4.86
CA LEU A 409 -8.57 18.72 6.13
C LEU A 409 -8.26 19.71 7.26
N SER A 410 -9.13 19.78 8.24
CA SER A 410 -8.88 20.56 9.45
C SER A 410 -7.64 20.06 10.17
N LYS A 411 -6.94 20.99 10.84
CA LYS A 411 -5.82 20.64 11.71
C LYS A 411 -6.30 19.68 12.80
N SER A 412 -5.61 18.57 12.98
CA SER A 412 -5.84 17.64 14.07
C SER A 412 -4.97 18.02 15.28
N ASN A 413 -5.38 17.64 16.48
CA ASN A 413 -4.68 17.93 17.73
C ASN A 413 -3.62 16.87 18.09
N ASN A 414 -3.09 16.16 17.10
CA ASN A 414 -2.22 14.99 17.26
C ASN A 414 -0.72 15.29 17.28
N HIS A 415 -0.32 16.48 16.85
CA HIS A 415 1.08 16.91 16.85
C HIS A 415 1.37 17.87 18.02
N PRO A 416 2.53 17.76 18.64
CA PRO A 416 2.98 18.80 19.57
C PRO A 416 3.20 20.13 18.83
N GLU A 417 2.84 21.21 19.46
CA GLU A 417 3.08 22.57 18.97
C GLU A 417 3.98 23.31 19.95
N TYR A 418 4.80 24.18 19.40
CA TYR A 418 5.64 25.08 20.16
C TYR A 418 5.52 26.50 19.61
N LYS A 419 5.11 27.46 20.46
CA LYS A 419 4.85 28.85 20.09
C LYS A 419 3.88 29.00 18.91
N GLY A 420 2.81 28.22 18.89
CA GLY A 420 1.76 28.25 17.87
C GLY A 420 2.14 27.63 16.53
N GLN A 421 3.30 26.97 16.44
CA GLN A 421 3.74 26.29 15.22
C GLN A 421 3.81 24.78 15.45
N PRO A 422 3.31 23.96 14.51
CA PRO A 422 3.48 22.51 14.57
C PRO A 422 4.96 22.14 14.42
N VAL A 423 5.35 21.09 15.09
CA VAL A 423 6.72 20.56 15.08
C VAL A 423 6.87 19.58 13.91
N ASP A 424 7.98 19.64 13.17
CA ASP A 424 8.31 18.65 12.15
C ASP A 424 8.72 17.33 12.83
N GLU A 425 7.90 16.31 12.66
CA GLU A 425 8.08 14.97 13.24
C GLU A 425 9.39 14.31 12.80
N LYS A 426 9.89 14.65 11.61
CA LYS A 426 11.12 14.06 11.05
C LYS A 426 12.37 14.42 11.84
N GLU A 427 12.39 15.55 12.53
CA GLU A 427 13.52 15.94 13.37
C GLU A 427 13.62 15.09 14.65
N TYR A 428 12.55 14.40 15.04
CA TYR A 428 12.43 13.67 16.31
C TYR A 428 12.33 12.14 16.17
N TYR A 429 12.53 11.60 14.98
CA TYR A 429 12.44 10.15 14.74
C TYR A 429 13.35 9.31 15.66
N THR A 430 14.52 9.83 16.05
CA THR A 430 15.46 9.13 16.94
C THR A 430 14.84 8.91 18.32
N PHE A 431 14.07 9.89 18.82
CA PHE A 431 13.37 9.75 20.11
C PHE A 431 12.24 8.72 20.04
N VAL A 432 11.55 8.61 18.89
CA VAL A 432 10.56 7.53 18.66
C VAL A 432 11.26 6.18 18.71
N ILE A 433 12.41 6.02 18.05
CA ILE A 433 13.20 4.79 18.06
C ILE A 433 13.67 4.44 19.47
N ASP A 434 14.25 5.40 20.18
CA ASP A 434 14.75 5.18 21.57
C ASP A 434 13.61 4.75 22.49
N GLY A 435 12.44 5.40 22.38
CA GLY A 435 11.24 5.04 23.09
C GLY A 435 10.76 3.63 22.72
N PHE A 436 10.71 3.30 21.43
CA PHE A 436 10.31 1.96 20.95
C PHE A 436 11.23 0.87 21.50
N ILE A 437 12.55 1.05 21.40
CA ILE A 437 13.53 0.10 21.93
C ILE A 437 13.34 -0.07 23.44
N LYS A 438 13.12 1.02 24.17
CA LYS A 438 12.87 0.97 25.63
C LYS A 438 11.58 0.20 25.93
N GLY A 439 10.48 0.51 25.28
CA GLY A 439 9.19 -0.16 25.42
C GLY A 439 9.27 -1.64 25.06
N TYR A 440 9.89 -1.97 23.92
CA TYR A 440 10.09 -3.34 23.46
C TYR A 440 10.87 -4.19 24.47
N ASN A 441 12.00 -3.68 24.95
CA ASN A 441 12.82 -4.38 25.94
C ASN A 441 12.10 -4.52 27.30
N PHE A 442 11.29 -3.52 27.68
CA PHE A 442 10.48 -3.58 28.90
C PHE A 442 9.41 -4.68 28.79
N ILE A 443 8.66 -4.70 27.71
CA ILE A 443 7.64 -5.72 27.42
C ILE A 443 8.25 -7.14 27.45
N LYS A 444 9.38 -7.32 26.76
CA LYS A 444 10.09 -8.60 26.75
C LYS A 444 10.50 -9.07 28.16
N LYS A 445 10.98 -8.15 28.99
CA LYS A 445 11.39 -8.42 30.38
C LYS A 445 10.21 -8.76 31.29
N HIS A 446 9.08 -8.05 31.12
CA HIS A 446 7.89 -8.16 31.97
C HIS A 446 6.73 -8.93 31.32
N ARG A 447 7.04 -9.83 30.36
CA ARG A 447 6.01 -10.54 29.60
C ARG A 447 5.02 -11.32 30.47
N LYS A 448 5.49 -11.91 31.58
CA LYS A 448 4.64 -12.70 32.49
C LYS A 448 3.64 -11.83 33.24
N GLU A 449 4.08 -10.65 33.66
CA GLU A 449 3.25 -9.66 34.32
C GLU A 449 2.19 -9.09 33.36
N ILE A 450 2.58 -8.79 32.14
CA ILE A 450 1.67 -8.30 31.10
C ILE A 450 0.60 -9.36 30.78
N VAL A 451 0.99 -10.61 30.59
CA VAL A 451 0.03 -11.71 30.37
C VAL A 451 -0.95 -11.83 31.53
N ARG A 452 -0.49 -11.75 32.79
CA ARG A 452 -1.38 -11.79 33.98
C ARG A 452 -2.38 -10.61 33.97
N ILE A 453 -1.93 -9.40 33.62
CA ILE A 453 -2.84 -8.26 33.51
C ILE A 453 -3.91 -8.57 32.46
N VAL A 454 -3.52 -9.00 31.24
CA VAL A 454 -4.47 -9.32 30.17
C VAL A 454 -5.43 -10.45 30.58
N ASP A 455 -4.96 -11.48 31.30
CA ASP A 455 -5.80 -12.57 31.81
C ASP A 455 -6.96 -12.09 32.70
N THR A 456 -6.82 -10.98 33.43
CA THR A 456 -7.91 -10.41 34.25
C THR A 456 -9.05 -9.80 33.43
N TYR A 457 -8.78 -9.51 32.15
CA TYR A 457 -9.69 -8.81 31.25
C TYR A 457 -10.17 -9.64 30.05
N LYS A 458 -9.54 -10.77 29.73
CA LYS A 458 -9.72 -11.50 28.47
C LYS A 458 -11.18 -11.87 28.15
N ASP A 459 -11.96 -12.21 29.20
CA ASP A 459 -13.38 -12.59 29.06
C ASP A 459 -14.35 -11.39 29.13
N LYS A 460 -13.83 -10.15 29.27
CA LYS A 460 -14.61 -8.93 29.47
C LYS A 460 -14.47 -7.93 28.35
N ILE A 461 -13.42 -8.08 27.52
CA ILE A 461 -13.11 -7.11 26.49
C ILE A 461 -13.78 -7.49 25.18
N GLN A 462 -14.60 -6.58 24.71
CA GLN A 462 -15.15 -6.58 23.37
C GLN A 462 -14.36 -5.63 22.49
N LEU A 463 -13.97 -6.09 21.31
CA LEU A 463 -13.12 -5.40 20.32
C LEU A 463 -13.89 -5.22 19.02
N ARG A 464 -13.52 -4.22 18.24
CA ARG A 464 -14.12 -3.96 16.93
C ARG A 464 -13.35 -4.68 15.82
N TYR A 465 -14.08 -5.31 14.89
CA TYR A 465 -13.56 -5.79 13.63
C TYR A 465 -13.96 -4.86 12.49
N ILE A 466 -12.97 -4.43 11.69
CA ILE A 466 -13.15 -3.52 10.57
C ILE A 466 -12.83 -4.29 9.26
N PRO A 467 -13.83 -4.89 8.59
CA PRO A 467 -13.60 -5.72 7.39
C PRO A 467 -13.12 -4.93 6.17
N LYS A 468 -13.51 -3.65 6.08
CA LYS A 468 -13.05 -2.70 5.05
C LYS A 468 -12.86 -1.31 5.69
N PRO A 469 -11.93 -0.47 5.18
CA PRO A 469 -11.75 0.89 5.70
C PRO A 469 -13.07 1.64 5.79
N THR A 470 -13.33 2.36 6.90
CA THR A 470 -14.61 3.07 7.13
C THR A 470 -14.90 4.11 6.05
N ILE A 471 -13.85 4.70 5.45
CA ILE A 471 -13.97 5.62 4.30
C ILE A 471 -14.62 4.95 3.08
N TYR A 472 -14.45 3.64 2.88
CA TYR A 472 -15.12 2.90 1.80
C TYR A 472 -16.63 2.90 2.01
N TYR A 473 -17.09 2.60 3.23
CA TYR A 473 -18.52 2.63 3.57
C TYR A 473 -19.10 4.05 3.52
N SER A 474 -18.37 5.04 4.03
CA SER A 474 -18.76 6.46 3.96
C SER A 474 -18.93 6.94 2.52
N ASN A 475 -18.07 6.49 1.59
CA ASN A 475 -18.23 6.75 0.17
C ASN A 475 -19.49 6.09 -0.42
N LEU A 476 -19.77 4.84 -0.05
CA LEU A 476 -21.01 4.17 -0.49
C LEU A 476 -22.24 4.91 0.03
N LEU A 477 -22.27 5.30 1.30
CA LEU A 477 -23.34 6.11 1.86
C LEU A 477 -23.51 7.44 1.12
N SER A 478 -22.41 8.16 0.85
CA SER A 478 -22.43 9.41 0.08
C SER A 478 -22.91 9.23 -1.37
N LEU A 479 -22.59 8.11 -2.01
CA LEU A 479 -23.08 7.79 -3.36
C LEU A 479 -24.53 7.33 -3.36
N SER A 480 -24.99 6.67 -2.29
CA SER A 480 -26.36 6.16 -2.14
C SER A 480 -27.41 7.26 -2.09
N VAL A 481 -27.01 8.51 -1.82
CA VAL A 481 -27.91 9.70 -1.83
C VAL A 481 -27.96 10.40 -3.19
N HIS A 482 -27.50 9.76 -4.25
CA HIS A 482 -27.63 10.27 -5.61
C HIS A 482 -29.10 10.38 -6.03
N PRO A 483 -29.53 11.42 -6.78
CA PRO A 483 -30.93 11.60 -7.20
C PRO A 483 -31.54 10.36 -7.88
N MET A 484 -30.78 9.65 -8.73
CA MET A 484 -31.26 8.41 -9.36
C MET A 484 -31.61 7.31 -8.36
N VAL A 485 -30.82 7.17 -7.29
CA VAL A 485 -31.00 6.16 -6.25
C VAL A 485 -32.20 6.51 -5.36
N MET A 486 -32.41 7.81 -5.08
CA MET A 486 -33.46 8.30 -4.19
C MET A 486 -34.84 8.42 -4.84
N LYS A 487 -34.93 8.33 -6.16
CA LYS A 487 -36.21 8.36 -6.91
C LYS A 487 -37.10 7.12 -6.70
N ALA A 488 -36.45 5.96 -6.47
CA ALA A 488 -37.17 4.72 -6.27
C ALA A 488 -37.05 4.28 -4.80
N SER A 489 -38.16 3.77 -4.21
CA SER A 489 -38.17 3.27 -2.83
C SER A 489 -37.17 2.12 -2.60
N ILE A 490 -36.83 1.38 -3.64
CA ILE A 490 -35.83 0.29 -3.63
C ILE A 490 -34.46 0.70 -4.13
N GLY A 491 -34.24 1.99 -4.47
CA GLY A 491 -33.02 2.44 -5.14
C GLY A 491 -31.77 2.14 -4.34
N ARG A 492 -31.76 2.40 -3.02
CA ARG A 492 -30.62 2.08 -2.15
C ARG A 492 -30.41 0.59 -1.99
N GLU A 493 -31.47 -0.19 -1.98
CA GLU A 493 -31.37 -1.65 -1.88
C GLU A 493 -30.64 -2.23 -3.09
N ILE A 494 -30.97 -1.75 -4.30
CA ILE A 494 -30.24 -2.13 -5.53
C ILE A 494 -28.82 -1.59 -5.50
N PHE A 495 -28.61 -0.34 -5.07
CA PHE A 495 -27.29 0.29 -5.06
C PHE A 495 -26.28 -0.48 -4.18
N PHE A 496 -26.69 -0.93 -2.99
CA PHE A 496 -25.78 -1.61 -2.07
C PHE A 496 -25.46 -3.06 -2.44
N THR A 497 -26.13 -3.66 -3.45
CA THR A 497 -25.67 -4.93 -4.03
C THR A 497 -24.26 -4.85 -4.61
N LYS A 498 -23.78 -3.62 -4.85
CA LYS A 498 -22.40 -3.36 -5.26
C LYS A 498 -21.36 -3.96 -4.32
N LEU A 499 -21.64 -4.10 -3.05
CA LEU A 499 -20.74 -4.76 -2.07
C LEU A 499 -20.37 -6.20 -2.46
N ASP A 500 -21.31 -6.95 -3.07
CA ASP A 500 -21.05 -8.31 -3.53
C ASP A 500 -20.48 -8.34 -4.95
N ILE A 501 -20.82 -7.36 -5.78
CA ILE A 501 -20.27 -7.22 -7.13
C ILE A 501 -18.76 -6.96 -7.05
N ASP A 502 -18.34 -6.09 -6.14
CA ASP A 502 -16.94 -5.72 -5.95
C ASP A 502 -16.12 -6.83 -5.21
N ASN A 503 -16.76 -7.73 -4.48
CA ASN A 503 -16.11 -8.82 -3.74
C ASN A 503 -16.99 -10.09 -3.63
N LYS A 504 -16.74 -11.04 -4.53
CA LYS A 504 -17.51 -12.30 -4.64
C LYS A 504 -17.45 -13.19 -3.39
N ASP A 505 -16.36 -13.14 -2.64
CA ASP A 505 -16.12 -13.98 -1.46
C ASP A 505 -16.54 -13.29 -0.14
N ASN A 506 -17.38 -12.26 -0.23
CA ASN A 506 -17.83 -11.52 0.92
C ASN A 506 -18.92 -12.30 1.71
N ASN A 507 -18.48 -13.03 2.73
CA ASN A 507 -19.36 -13.79 3.63
C ASN A 507 -20.08 -12.91 4.67
N LEU A 508 -19.72 -11.63 4.79
CA LEU A 508 -20.39 -10.65 5.66
C LEU A 508 -21.37 -9.75 4.90
N PHE A 509 -21.56 -10.01 3.59
CA PHE A 509 -22.33 -9.15 2.68
C PHE A 509 -23.72 -8.80 3.22
N GLU A 510 -24.49 -9.77 3.73
CA GLU A 510 -25.85 -9.53 4.23
C GLU A 510 -25.87 -8.51 5.37
N TYR A 511 -24.94 -8.60 6.31
CA TYR A 511 -24.86 -7.72 7.48
C TYR A 511 -24.40 -6.33 7.10
N GLU A 512 -23.32 -6.22 6.28
CA GLU A 512 -22.85 -4.95 5.73
C GLU A 512 -23.94 -4.22 4.95
N TYR A 513 -24.65 -4.95 4.09
CA TYR A 513 -25.74 -4.44 3.26
C TYR A 513 -26.87 -3.83 4.11
N ARG A 514 -27.28 -4.50 5.17
CA ARG A 514 -28.39 -4.06 6.03
C ARG A 514 -28.00 -2.88 6.92
N ASP A 515 -26.80 -2.85 7.46
CA ASP A 515 -26.29 -1.69 8.21
C ASP A 515 -26.26 -0.44 7.31
N LEU A 516 -25.78 -0.56 6.06
CA LEU A 516 -25.77 0.55 5.11
C LEU A 516 -27.19 0.99 4.70
N LEU A 517 -28.16 0.08 4.59
CA LEU A 517 -29.56 0.44 4.38
C LEU A 517 -30.11 1.25 5.53
N ASN A 518 -29.71 0.96 6.76
CA ASN A 518 -30.03 1.76 7.94
C ASN A 518 -29.27 3.09 8.02
N HIS A 519 -28.47 3.39 7.01
CA HIS A 519 -27.60 4.57 6.94
C HIS A 519 -26.53 4.62 8.06
N ASP A 520 -26.06 3.46 8.47
CA ASP A 520 -24.97 3.26 9.43
C ASP A 520 -23.76 2.60 8.76
N ILE A 521 -22.57 2.84 9.30
CA ILE A 521 -21.38 2.11 8.93
C ILE A 521 -21.44 0.73 9.60
N PRO A 522 -21.17 -0.37 8.87
CA PRO A 522 -21.19 -1.72 9.41
C PRO A 522 -20.37 -1.88 10.68
N TYR A 523 -20.90 -2.61 11.64
CA TYR A 523 -20.27 -2.80 12.95
C TYR A 523 -20.21 -4.28 13.34
N PHE A 524 -18.99 -4.76 13.55
CA PHE A 524 -18.72 -6.13 13.97
C PHE A 524 -17.83 -6.13 15.19
N THR A 525 -18.09 -7.05 16.11
CA THR A 525 -17.32 -7.19 17.35
C THR A 525 -16.90 -8.62 17.59
N TYR A 526 -15.86 -8.79 18.41
CA TYR A 526 -15.40 -10.08 18.88
C TYR A 526 -14.85 -9.93 20.31
N MET A 527 -14.86 -11.01 21.08
CA MET A 527 -14.24 -11.03 22.40
C MET A 527 -12.75 -11.32 22.28
N LEU A 528 -11.93 -10.80 23.21
CA LEU A 528 -10.48 -10.93 23.17
C LEU A 528 -9.99 -12.38 23.10
N ASP A 529 -10.67 -13.30 23.80
CA ASP A 529 -10.33 -14.73 23.83
C ASP A 529 -11.48 -15.60 23.27
N ASP A 530 -12.06 -15.19 22.13
CA ASP A 530 -13.07 -15.94 21.40
C ASP A 530 -12.77 -15.93 19.89
N LYS A 531 -13.14 -17.01 19.20
CA LYS A 531 -13.01 -17.20 17.75
C LYS A 531 -14.25 -16.78 16.98
N SER A 532 -15.27 -16.32 17.66
CA SER A 532 -16.57 -15.92 17.06
C SER A 532 -16.58 -14.44 16.69
N LEU A 533 -17.38 -14.09 15.68
CA LEU A 533 -17.66 -12.72 15.28
C LEU A 533 -19.12 -12.40 15.53
N THR A 534 -19.42 -11.31 16.23
CA THR A 534 -20.77 -10.83 16.47
C THR A 534 -21.10 -9.65 15.55
N THR A 535 -22.25 -9.69 14.90
CA THR A 535 -22.75 -8.63 14.03
C THR A 535 -23.36 -7.49 14.83
N SER A 536 -23.75 -6.39 14.13
CA SER A 536 -24.42 -5.24 14.76
C SER A 536 -25.67 -5.61 15.56
N ASP A 537 -26.07 -4.73 16.49
CA ASP A 537 -27.29 -4.89 17.34
C ASP A 537 -28.58 -5.07 16.56
N LEU A 538 -28.62 -4.66 15.28
CA LEU A 538 -29.74 -4.89 14.40
C LEU A 538 -30.09 -6.38 14.23
N PHE A 539 -29.08 -7.26 14.39
CA PHE A 539 -29.23 -8.70 14.15
C PHE A 539 -28.80 -9.54 15.36
N LYS A 540 -27.72 -9.12 16.06
CA LYS A 540 -27.11 -9.88 17.17
C LYS A 540 -26.81 -11.33 16.82
N VAL A 541 -26.31 -11.57 15.59
CA VAL A 541 -25.92 -12.90 15.15
C VAL A 541 -24.46 -13.11 15.51
N THR A 542 -24.15 -14.23 16.14
CA THR A 542 -22.79 -14.69 16.40
C THR A 542 -22.42 -15.73 15.35
N ILE A 543 -21.33 -15.50 14.65
CA ILE A 543 -20.76 -16.40 13.65
C ILE A 543 -19.64 -17.17 14.35
N GLU A 544 -19.92 -18.40 14.72
CA GLU A 544 -19.00 -19.28 15.44
C GLU A 544 -17.80 -19.69 14.57
N GLY A 545 -16.61 -19.77 15.18
CA GLY A 545 -15.41 -20.23 14.49
C GLY A 545 -14.97 -19.35 13.32
N PHE A 546 -15.33 -18.06 13.34
CA PHE A 546 -14.96 -17.11 12.28
C PHE A 546 -13.45 -16.91 12.18
N TRP A 547 -12.74 -16.99 13.32
CA TRP A 547 -11.28 -16.87 13.42
C TRP A 547 -10.63 -18.23 13.68
N THR A 548 -9.46 -18.47 13.09
CA THR A 548 -8.63 -19.67 13.38
C THR A 548 -7.92 -19.53 14.72
N GLU A 549 -7.63 -18.31 15.17
CA GLU A 549 -6.85 -18.00 16.36
C GLU A 549 -7.47 -16.78 17.07
N THR A 550 -7.51 -16.78 18.41
CA THR A 550 -8.03 -15.63 19.17
C THR A 550 -7.03 -14.47 19.18
N ALA A 551 -7.50 -13.24 19.43
CA ALA A 551 -6.62 -12.08 19.58
C ALA A 551 -5.67 -12.24 20.78
N TYR A 552 -6.12 -12.91 21.85
CA TYR A 552 -5.30 -13.25 22.99
C TYR A 552 -4.19 -14.25 22.65
N GLU A 553 -4.52 -15.33 21.95
CA GLU A 553 -3.52 -16.31 21.45
C GLU A 553 -2.45 -15.64 20.62
N ARG A 554 -2.84 -14.75 19.71
CA ARG A 554 -1.92 -14.02 18.85
C ARG A 554 -0.99 -13.07 19.62
N MET A 555 -1.51 -12.32 20.57
CA MET A 555 -0.67 -11.51 21.47
C MET A 555 0.40 -12.38 22.17
N LYS A 556 0.03 -13.56 22.67
CA LYS A 556 0.99 -14.49 23.30
C LYS A 556 2.05 -14.97 22.31
N ASN A 557 1.64 -15.39 21.12
CA ASN A 557 2.56 -15.82 20.07
C ASN A 557 3.50 -14.67 19.66
N LYS A 558 3.00 -13.45 19.61
CA LYS A 558 3.80 -12.25 19.36
C LYS A 558 4.84 -12.03 20.45
N LEU A 559 4.44 -12.08 21.73
CA LEU A 559 5.35 -11.96 22.85
C LEU A 559 6.46 -13.04 22.84
N ASP A 560 6.15 -14.24 22.38
CA ASP A 560 7.13 -15.33 22.26
C ASP A 560 8.09 -15.13 21.09
N SER A 561 7.65 -14.50 20.01
CA SER A 561 8.46 -14.20 18.82
C SER A 561 9.35 -12.96 18.98
N MET A 562 9.10 -12.10 19.97
CA MET A 562 9.87 -10.86 20.22
C MET A 562 11.35 -11.18 20.54
N ASN A 563 12.26 -10.83 19.64
CA ASN A 563 13.71 -11.05 19.77
C ASN A 563 14.51 -9.90 19.16
N GLU A 564 15.85 -10.00 19.15
CA GLU A 564 16.71 -8.92 18.64
C GLU A 564 16.58 -8.70 17.12
N LEU A 565 16.36 -9.75 16.35
CA LEU A 565 16.18 -9.64 14.88
C LEU A 565 14.88 -8.91 14.57
N ASP A 566 13.78 -9.32 15.23
CA ASP A 566 12.49 -8.65 15.11
C ASP A 566 12.59 -7.18 15.54
N LYS A 567 13.17 -6.88 16.69
CA LYS A 567 13.37 -5.50 17.16
C LYS A 567 14.09 -4.64 16.12
N ASN A 568 15.20 -5.14 15.56
CA ASN A 568 15.97 -4.42 14.56
C ASN A 568 15.18 -4.20 13.27
N PHE A 569 14.38 -5.18 12.86
CA PHE A 569 13.50 -5.04 11.71
C PHE A 569 12.41 -3.98 11.95
N GLN A 570 11.77 -3.96 13.15
CA GLN A 570 10.78 -2.93 13.48
C GLN A 570 11.40 -1.53 13.55
N VAL A 571 12.62 -1.38 14.10
CA VAL A 571 13.37 -0.12 14.08
C VAL A 571 13.62 0.36 12.65
N LEU A 572 13.95 -0.55 11.75
CA LEU A 572 14.11 -0.22 10.33
C LEU A 572 12.80 0.28 9.72
N LYS A 573 11.67 -0.38 10.04
CA LYS A 573 10.34 0.07 9.60
C LYS A 573 10.01 1.47 10.09
N ILE A 574 10.36 1.80 11.34
CA ILE A 574 10.22 3.17 11.88
C ILE A 574 11.07 4.16 11.06
N LYS A 575 12.35 3.87 10.80
CA LYS A 575 13.22 4.74 9.98
C LYS A 575 12.64 4.96 8.58
N ASN A 576 12.14 3.90 7.95
CA ASN A 576 11.51 3.98 6.62
C ASN A 576 10.29 4.91 6.61
N SER A 577 9.44 4.81 7.62
CA SER A 577 8.22 5.64 7.72
C SER A 577 8.54 7.15 7.78
N PHE A 578 9.64 7.53 8.41
CA PHE A 578 10.09 8.92 8.45
C PHE A 578 10.85 9.37 7.19
N GLY A 579 11.06 8.48 6.22
CA GLY A 579 11.85 8.77 5.02
C GLY A 579 13.34 9.02 5.30
N ILE A 580 13.84 8.57 6.47
CA ILE A 580 15.24 8.79 6.89
C ILE A 580 16.21 7.90 6.13
N LEU A 581 15.75 6.78 5.59
CA LEU A 581 16.51 5.99 4.64
C LEU A 581 16.52 6.72 3.29
N GLY A 582 17.05 7.94 3.27
CA GLY A 582 17.28 8.66 2.04
C GLY A 582 18.18 7.82 1.13
N ILE A 583 17.83 7.75 -0.13
CA ILE A 583 18.70 7.20 -1.17
C ILE A 583 19.93 8.08 -1.15
N LYS A 584 21.01 7.64 -0.45
CA LYS A 584 22.33 8.24 -0.62
C LYS A 584 22.62 8.13 -2.11
N ASN A 585 23.06 9.22 -2.69
CA ASN A 585 23.32 9.34 -4.13
C ASN A 585 24.16 8.13 -4.57
N ILE A 586 23.52 7.11 -5.17
CA ILE A 586 24.14 5.84 -5.57
C ILE A 586 25.24 6.11 -6.60
N HIS A 587 25.25 7.34 -7.12
CA HIS A 587 26.05 7.83 -8.24
C HIS A 587 27.04 8.94 -7.87
N GLU A 588 27.48 9.08 -6.61
CA GLU A 588 28.60 9.97 -6.29
C GLU A 588 29.92 9.44 -6.89
N TYR A 589 30.28 10.00 -8.02
CA TYR A 589 31.49 9.67 -8.78
C TYR A 589 32.59 10.64 -8.46
N LYS A 590 33.70 10.14 -7.93
CA LYS A 590 34.95 10.92 -7.95
C LYS A 590 35.48 10.96 -9.39
N GLN A 591 35.46 12.11 -10.01
CA GLN A 591 36.15 12.33 -11.30
C GLN A 591 37.63 12.19 -11.08
N ASN A 592 38.23 11.13 -11.60
CA ASN A 592 39.67 10.99 -11.76
C ASN A 592 39.99 11.19 -13.25
N ASN A 593 40.75 12.22 -13.59
CA ASN A 593 41.02 12.59 -14.96
C ASN A 593 42.21 11.82 -15.56
N ASN A 594 42.89 10.98 -14.79
CA ASN A 594 44.07 10.23 -15.25
C ASN A 594 43.72 8.75 -15.42
N ILE A 595 43.77 8.28 -16.65
CA ILE A 595 43.67 6.86 -16.99
C ILE A 595 44.98 6.17 -16.61
N ALA A 596 44.94 5.11 -15.78
CA ALA A 596 46.10 4.36 -15.37
C ALA A 596 46.81 3.69 -16.57
N THR A 597 48.13 3.67 -16.54
CA THR A 597 48.93 2.93 -17.52
C THR A 597 48.89 1.43 -17.21
N ILE A 598 49.18 0.59 -18.22
CA ILE A 598 49.24 -0.88 -18.04
C ILE A 598 50.26 -1.25 -16.97
N GLN A 599 51.39 -0.56 -16.89
CA GLN A 599 52.44 -0.80 -15.89
C GLN A 599 51.94 -0.48 -14.47
N GLU A 600 51.25 0.63 -14.27
CA GLU A 600 50.65 0.97 -12.97
C GLU A 600 49.61 -0.06 -12.55
N ILE A 601 48.83 -0.63 -13.49
CA ILE A 601 47.86 -1.69 -13.22
C ILE A 601 48.62 -2.93 -12.73
N TYR A 602 49.65 -3.42 -13.44
CA TYR A 602 50.44 -4.57 -13.02
C TYR A 602 51.11 -4.42 -11.64
N GLU A 603 51.58 -3.23 -11.29
CA GLU A 603 52.21 -2.98 -10.01
C GLU A 603 51.23 -3.05 -8.83
N ARG A 604 49.97 -2.70 -9.07
CA ARG A 604 48.88 -2.71 -8.04
C ARG A 604 48.25 -4.10 -7.83
N ILE A 605 48.31 -5.00 -8.80
CA ILE A 605 47.63 -6.31 -8.75
C ILE A 605 48.40 -7.34 -7.90
N LYS A 606 49.66 -7.13 -7.55
CA LYS A 606 50.48 -8.04 -6.75
C LYS A 606 49.93 -8.22 -5.32
N VAL A 607 48.87 -9.01 -5.17
CA VAL A 607 48.31 -9.38 -3.88
C VAL A 607 48.20 -10.89 -3.81
N ASP A 608 48.67 -11.47 -2.72
CA ASP A 608 48.57 -12.91 -2.43
C ASP A 608 47.15 -13.18 -1.88
N ASN A 609 46.25 -13.70 -2.72
CA ASN A 609 44.85 -13.97 -2.38
C ASN A 609 44.48 -15.44 -2.66
N SER A 610 43.82 -16.08 -1.71
CA SER A 610 43.30 -17.42 -1.87
C SER A 610 41.97 -17.40 -2.59
N LYS A 611 41.82 -18.06 -3.72
CA LYS A 611 40.50 -18.22 -4.40
C LYS A 611 39.43 -18.87 -3.52
N SER A 612 39.84 -19.66 -2.50
CA SER A 612 38.91 -20.26 -1.53
C SER A 612 38.11 -19.20 -0.74
N ASP A 613 38.66 -18.01 -0.54
CA ASP A 613 38.00 -16.94 0.24
C ASP A 613 36.77 -16.38 -0.48
N LEU A 614 36.76 -16.41 -1.81
CA LEU A 614 35.59 -16.05 -2.61
C LEU A 614 34.43 -17.03 -2.39
N ILE A 615 34.74 -18.33 -2.38
CA ILE A 615 33.72 -19.37 -2.12
C ILE A 615 33.18 -19.24 -0.68
N GLN A 616 34.10 -19.11 0.30
CA GLN A 616 33.71 -19.01 1.71
C GLN A 616 32.78 -17.82 1.93
N ARG A 617 33.09 -16.66 1.35
CA ARG A 617 32.22 -15.49 1.46
C ARG A 617 30.84 -15.71 0.78
N ALA A 618 30.79 -16.38 -0.36
CA ALA A 618 29.54 -16.74 -1.01
C ALA A 618 28.71 -17.73 -0.16
N GLU A 619 29.38 -18.69 0.52
CA GLU A 619 28.72 -19.58 1.47
C GLU A 619 28.19 -18.85 2.72
N ASP A 620 28.97 -17.91 3.27
CA ASP A 620 28.53 -17.07 4.40
C ASP A 620 27.27 -16.27 4.02
N ILE A 621 27.21 -15.73 2.80
CA ILE A 621 26.04 -15.06 2.25
C ILE A 621 24.85 -16.05 2.14
N ALA A 622 25.06 -17.25 1.59
CA ALA A 622 24.02 -18.25 1.44
C ALA A 622 23.43 -18.66 2.81
N GLN A 623 24.27 -18.89 3.81
CA GLN A 623 23.82 -19.24 5.16
C GLN A 623 23.06 -18.08 5.83
N TYR A 624 23.50 -16.83 5.61
CA TYR A 624 22.78 -15.67 6.10
C TYR A 624 21.39 -15.54 5.44
N LEU A 625 21.30 -15.71 4.12
CA LEU A 625 20.04 -15.69 3.39
C LEU A 625 19.07 -16.77 3.89
N LEU A 626 19.56 -17.97 4.17
CA LEU A 626 18.74 -19.04 4.77
C LEU A 626 18.28 -18.69 6.18
N LYS A 627 19.10 -18.00 6.97
CA LYS A 627 18.73 -17.57 8.33
C LYS A 627 17.62 -16.52 8.35
N ILE A 628 17.56 -15.66 7.35
CA ILE A 628 16.53 -14.58 7.24
C ILE A 628 15.33 -14.99 6.39
N SER A 629 15.28 -16.23 5.87
CA SER A 629 14.14 -16.71 5.09
C SER A 629 12.98 -17.13 5.98
N ASP A 630 11.77 -16.95 5.49
CA ASP A 630 10.61 -17.69 5.96
C ASP A 630 10.57 -19.05 5.27
N ARG A 631 10.16 -20.10 6.00
CA ARG A 631 10.10 -21.47 5.50
C ARG A 631 8.80 -22.15 5.91
N PHE A 632 8.20 -22.86 4.98
CA PHE A 632 7.05 -23.74 5.21
C PHE A 632 7.20 -25.00 4.37
N GLU A 633 7.23 -26.17 5.01
CA GLU A 633 7.47 -27.47 4.35
C GLU A 633 8.66 -27.44 3.39
N ASN A 634 8.38 -27.53 2.09
CA ASN A 634 9.36 -27.50 0.99
C ASN A 634 9.27 -26.18 0.21
N THR A 635 9.03 -25.06 0.87
CA THR A 635 9.01 -23.74 0.25
C THR A 635 9.84 -22.73 1.06
N TYR A 636 10.37 -21.71 0.36
CA TYR A 636 11.12 -20.60 0.95
C TYR A 636 10.60 -19.28 0.40
N SER A 637 10.58 -18.28 1.25
CA SER A 637 10.27 -16.89 0.88
C SER A 637 11.15 -15.91 1.66
N TRP A 638 11.27 -14.68 1.16
CA TRP A 638 11.99 -13.58 1.80
C TRP A 638 11.17 -12.31 1.75
N ILE A 639 11.44 -11.44 2.71
CA ILE A 639 10.99 -10.06 2.71
C ILE A 639 12.12 -9.20 2.15
N SER A 640 11.80 -8.34 1.21
CA SER A 640 12.73 -7.47 0.53
C SER A 640 12.29 -6.01 0.60
N SER A 641 13.21 -5.10 0.28
CA SER A 641 12.91 -3.67 0.11
C SER A 641 13.12 -3.29 -1.35
N THR A 642 12.09 -2.72 -1.96
CA THR A 642 12.13 -2.21 -3.32
C THR A 642 11.97 -0.69 -3.36
N VAL A 643 12.44 -0.06 -4.43
CA VAL A 643 12.24 1.38 -4.66
C VAL A 643 11.03 1.55 -5.57
N ILE A 644 10.04 2.26 -5.08
CA ILE A 644 8.90 2.67 -5.90
C ILE A 644 9.11 4.14 -6.28
N GLU A 645 8.95 4.44 -7.57
CA GLU A 645 8.97 5.80 -8.07
C GLU A 645 7.54 6.31 -8.27
N HIS A 646 7.17 7.33 -7.49
CA HIS A 646 5.91 8.04 -7.64
C HIS A 646 6.18 9.55 -7.78
N ASN A 647 5.65 10.18 -8.83
CA ASN A 647 5.73 11.62 -9.06
C ASN A 647 7.16 12.20 -8.93
N ASN A 648 8.16 11.57 -9.55
CA ASN A 648 9.58 11.96 -9.52
C ASN A 648 10.22 11.87 -8.13
N ARG A 649 9.66 11.11 -7.19
CA ARG A 649 10.30 10.76 -5.92
C ARG A 649 10.43 9.27 -5.78
N LYS A 650 11.62 8.84 -5.35
CA LYS A 650 11.93 7.43 -5.08
C LYS A 650 11.69 7.15 -3.62
N GLU A 651 10.81 6.20 -3.35
CA GLU A 651 10.46 5.78 -1.99
C GLU A 651 10.71 4.28 -1.80
N TRP A 652 11.05 3.91 -0.58
CA TRP A 652 11.27 2.51 -0.21
C TRP A 652 9.96 1.85 0.19
N GLN A 653 9.65 0.73 -0.43
CA GLN A 653 8.62 -0.18 0.03
C GLN A 653 9.24 -1.51 0.43
N THR A 654 8.85 -2.04 1.57
CA THR A 654 9.19 -3.40 1.98
C THR A 654 8.01 -4.31 1.70
N ASP A 655 8.26 -5.37 0.92
CA ASP A 655 7.23 -6.32 0.51
C ASP A 655 7.79 -7.75 0.50
N VAL A 656 6.92 -8.73 0.31
CA VAL A 656 7.33 -10.12 0.07
C VAL A 656 7.92 -10.21 -1.33
N MET A 657 9.03 -10.93 -1.47
CA MET A 657 9.67 -11.12 -2.78
C MET A 657 8.70 -11.71 -3.80
N GLY A 658 8.61 -11.06 -4.96
CA GLY A 658 7.92 -11.58 -6.14
C GLY A 658 8.71 -12.69 -6.83
N ASN A 659 8.32 -13.04 -8.06
CA ASN A 659 8.94 -14.14 -8.83
C ASN A 659 9.96 -13.66 -9.87
N SER A 660 10.32 -12.37 -9.89
CA SER A 660 11.24 -11.78 -10.84
C SER A 660 12.67 -12.36 -10.72
N LEU A 661 13.47 -12.14 -11.76
CA LEU A 661 14.90 -12.45 -11.73
C LEU A 661 15.68 -11.30 -11.08
N TYR A 662 15.22 -10.06 -11.23
CA TYR A 662 15.90 -8.87 -10.75
C TYR A 662 15.93 -8.80 -9.22
N ASP A 663 14.75 -8.83 -8.60
CA ASP A 663 14.53 -8.62 -7.16
C ASP A 663 13.64 -9.69 -6.51
N GLY A 664 13.38 -10.83 -7.19
CA GLY A 664 12.48 -11.87 -6.75
C GLY A 664 13.11 -13.25 -6.58
N LEU A 665 12.24 -14.23 -6.37
CA LEU A 665 12.60 -15.62 -6.07
C LEU A 665 13.38 -16.29 -7.20
N SER A 666 13.14 -15.94 -8.49
CA SER A 666 13.94 -16.47 -9.60
C SER A 666 15.42 -16.10 -9.46
N GLY A 667 15.74 -14.91 -8.94
CA GLY A 667 17.11 -14.50 -8.63
C GLY A 667 17.72 -15.37 -7.53
N MET A 668 16.94 -15.74 -6.52
CA MET A 668 17.39 -16.65 -5.45
C MET A 668 17.65 -18.05 -5.98
N VAL A 669 16.76 -18.60 -6.83
CA VAL A 669 16.98 -19.89 -7.50
C VAL A 669 18.30 -19.87 -8.26
N PHE A 670 18.55 -18.82 -9.04
CA PHE A 670 19.76 -18.70 -9.83
C PHE A 670 21.03 -18.70 -8.95
N PHE A 671 21.03 -17.98 -7.84
CA PHE A 671 22.15 -17.97 -6.89
C PHE A 671 22.35 -19.34 -6.25
N PHE A 672 21.30 -20.00 -5.72
CA PHE A 672 21.44 -21.30 -5.07
C PHE A 672 21.83 -22.43 -6.03
N LEU A 673 21.43 -22.40 -7.29
CA LEU A 673 21.94 -23.30 -8.32
C LEU A 673 23.42 -23.03 -8.62
N SER A 674 23.83 -21.78 -8.68
CA SER A 674 25.21 -21.38 -8.96
C SER A 674 26.17 -21.83 -7.85
N ILE A 675 25.82 -21.65 -6.58
CA ILE A 675 26.64 -22.13 -5.47
C ILE A 675 26.69 -23.67 -5.41
N TYR A 676 25.60 -24.36 -5.76
CA TYR A 676 25.61 -25.82 -5.90
C TYR A 676 26.60 -26.28 -6.97
N ILE A 677 26.63 -25.64 -8.15
CA ILE A 677 27.54 -26.00 -9.25
C ILE A 677 29.02 -25.90 -8.80
N ILE A 678 29.34 -24.86 -8.03
CA ILE A 678 30.73 -24.62 -7.57
C ILE A 678 31.10 -25.50 -6.39
N THR A 679 30.21 -25.69 -5.41
CA THR A 679 30.54 -26.39 -4.15
C THR A 679 30.19 -27.88 -4.17
N GLY A 680 29.26 -28.32 -5.01
CA GLY A 680 28.72 -29.68 -5.04
C GLY A 680 27.82 -30.03 -3.83
N LYS A 681 27.53 -29.09 -2.93
CA LYS A 681 26.75 -29.34 -1.72
C LYS A 681 25.26 -29.49 -2.05
N ALA A 682 24.71 -30.68 -1.90
CA ALA A 682 23.31 -31.01 -2.25
C ALA A 682 22.27 -30.17 -1.49
N GLU A 683 22.62 -29.61 -0.33
CA GLU A 683 21.72 -28.71 0.43
C GLU A 683 21.31 -27.50 -0.38
N TYR A 684 22.22 -26.88 -1.15
CA TYR A 684 21.90 -25.71 -1.98
C TYR A 684 21.01 -26.04 -3.17
N LEU A 685 21.19 -27.25 -3.75
CA LEU A 685 20.26 -27.72 -4.78
C LEU A 685 18.85 -27.90 -4.23
N LYS A 686 18.74 -28.53 -3.03
CA LYS A 686 17.44 -28.69 -2.38
C LYS A 686 16.75 -27.35 -2.11
N VAL A 687 17.48 -26.35 -1.64
CA VAL A 687 16.95 -24.98 -1.44
C VAL A 687 16.44 -24.39 -2.75
N ALA A 688 17.23 -24.50 -3.84
CA ALA A 688 16.80 -24.00 -5.15
C ALA A 688 15.52 -24.67 -5.66
N GLU A 689 15.39 -26.01 -5.44
CA GLU A 689 14.18 -26.76 -5.79
C GLU A 689 12.96 -26.35 -4.96
N ASP A 690 13.16 -26.09 -3.67
CA ASP A 690 12.10 -25.65 -2.76
C ASP A 690 11.63 -24.21 -3.10
N ILE A 691 12.54 -23.32 -3.51
CA ILE A 691 12.17 -21.98 -4.00
C ILE A 691 11.38 -22.09 -5.33
N LEU A 692 11.81 -22.97 -6.24
CA LEU A 692 11.06 -23.22 -7.47
C LEU A 692 9.65 -23.76 -7.18
N GLN A 693 9.49 -24.60 -6.15
CA GLN A 693 8.17 -25.04 -5.73
C GLN A 693 7.29 -23.87 -5.28
N GLU A 694 7.82 -22.91 -4.50
CA GLU A 694 7.09 -21.68 -4.12
C GLU A 694 6.62 -20.89 -5.35
N ILE A 695 7.51 -20.69 -6.34
CA ILE A 695 7.18 -19.96 -7.58
C ILE A 695 6.03 -20.65 -8.34
N LEU A 696 6.05 -21.99 -8.40
CA LEU A 696 5.09 -22.80 -9.16
C LEU A 696 3.75 -23.01 -8.44
N LEU A 697 3.66 -22.77 -7.12
CA LEU A 697 2.40 -22.81 -6.36
C LEU A 697 1.49 -21.60 -6.62
N GLU A 698 1.97 -20.54 -7.26
CA GLU A 698 1.21 -19.33 -7.45
C GLU A 698 0.20 -19.45 -8.61
N GLU A 699 -1.06 -19.78 -8.28
CA GLU A 699 -2.18 -19.96 -9.23
C GLU A 699 -2.72 -18.66 -9.87
N ASN A 700 -2.06 -17.52 -9.73
CA ASN A 700 -2.61 -16.24 -10.20
C ASN A 700 -2.70 -16.20 -11.73
N SER A 701 -3.81 -15.66 -12.23
CA SER A 701 -4.02 -15.41 -13.65
C SER A 701 -2.84 -14.63 -14.24
N ILE A 702 -2.28 -15.14 -15.30
CA ILE A 702 -1.13 -14.56 -16.01
C ILE A 702 -1.47 -13.21 -16.64
N ASP A 703 -2.74 -12.92 -16.82
CA ASP A 703 -3.30 -11.75 -17.54
C ASP A 703 -2.80 -10.36 -17.07
N ASN A 704 -2.22 -10.25 -15.87
CA ASN A 704 -1.76 -8.98 -15.31
C ASN A 704 -0.27 -8.99 -14.87
N ARG A 705 0.54 -9.96 -15.31
CA ARG A 705 1.97 -10.01 -14.96
C ARG A 705 2.83 -9.41 -16.07
N PRO A 706 3.94 -8.72 -15.71
CA PRO A 706 4.99 -8.38 -16.66
C PRO A 706 5.50 -9.63 -17.38
N ILE A 707 5.94 -9.48 -18.63
CA ILE A 707 6.47 -10.60 -19.42
C ILE A 707 8.00 -10.64 -19.50
N GLY A 708 8.68 -9.57 -19.10
CA GLY A 708 10.11 -9.37 -19.31
C GLY A 708 11.04 -10.46 -18.74
N ALA A 709 12.28 -10.42 -19.17
CA ALA A 709 13.28 -11.42 -18.83
C ALA A 709 13.85 -11.26 -17.40
N PHE A 710 13.83 -10.03 -16.85
CA PHE A 710 14.28 -9.77 -15.49
C PHE A 710 13.13 -9.49 -14.52
N ASP A 711 12.03 -8.94 -14.99
CA ASP A 711 10.91 -8.48 -14.16
C ASP A 711 9.61 -9.28 -14.35
N GLY A 712 9.55 -10.22 -15.29
CA GLY A 712 8.33 -10.88 -15.70
C GLY A 712 8.40 -12.40 -15.83
N ILE A 713 7.47 -12.95 -16.60
CA ILE A 713 7.30 -14.41 -16.79
C ILE A 713 8.54 -15.06 -17.39
N PHE A 714 9.23 -14.37 -18.31
CA PHE A 714 10.46 -14.91 -18.90
C PHE A 714 11.61 -15.02 -17.90
N SER A 715 11.55 -14.35 -16.73
CA SER A 715 12.43 -14.62 -15.59
C SER A 715 12.29 -16.08 -15.10
N ILE A 716 11.05 -16.54 -14.97
CA ILE A 716 10.73 -17.89 -14.50
C ILE A 716 11.18 -18.91 -15.55
N ILE A 717 10.88 -18.68 -16.84
CA ILE A 717 11.31 -19.55 -17.94
C ILE A 717 12.85 -19.68 -17.94
N TYR A 718 13.58 -18.59 -17.75
CA TYR A 718 15.04 -18.60 -17.70
C TYR A 718 15.58 -19.50 -16.58
N VAL A 719 15.10 -19.35 -15.35
CA VAL A 719 15.57 -20.17 -14.23
C VAL A 719 15.11 -21.62 -14.31
N LEU A 720 13.94 -21.91 -14.91
CA LEU A 720 13.53 -23.28 -15.23
C LEU A 720 14.46 -23.93 -16.26
N CYS A 721 14.90 -23.19 -17.28
CA CYS A 721 15.94 -23.63 -18.21
C CYS A 721 17.24 -23.95 -17.48
N TYR A 722 17.68 -23.08 -16.58
CA TYR A 722 18.90 -23.28 -15.81
C TYR A 722 18.79 -24.48 -14.86
N ALA A 723 17.67 -24.61 -14.14
CA ALA A 723 17.38 -25.78 -13.30
C ALA A 723 17.36 -27.07 -14.11
N TYR A 724 16.78 -27.09 -15.32
CA TYR A 724 16.85 -28.23 -16.21
C TYR A 724 18.28 -28.54 -16.63
N VAL A 725 19.08 -27.54 -17.02
CA VAL A 725 20.47 -27.75 -17.44
C VAL A 725 21.32 -28.35 -16.31
N VAL A 726 21.09 -27.89 -15.08
CA VAL A 726 21.82 -28.37 -13.89
C VAL A 726 21.40 -29.79 -13.46
N THR A 727 20.09 -30.03 -13.36
CA THR A 727 19.54 -31.26 -12.77
C THR A 727 19.19 -32.36 -13.78
N LYS A 728 19.01 -31.99 -15.05
CA LYS A 728 18.43 -32.83 -16.13
C LYS A 728 17.01 -33.32 -15.84
N ASN A 729 16.31 -32.71 -14.88
CA ASN A 729 14.97 -33.13 -14.51
C ASN A 729 13.93 -32.57 -15.51
N LYS A 730 13.27 -33.46 -16.23
CA LYS A 730 12.32 -33.13 -17.28
C LYS A 730 11.04 -32.44 -16.79
N LYS A 731 10.75 -32.46 -15.48
CA LYS A 731 9.59 -31.72 -14.92
C LYS A 731 9.63 -30.23 -15.27
N TYR A 732 10.82 -29.65 -15.30
CA TYR A 732 10.99 -28.22 -15.61
C TYR A 732 10.63 -27.88 -17.06
N LEU A 733 10.82 -28.83 -18.00
CA LEU A 733 10.44 -28.65 -19.40
C LEU A 733 8.91 -28.59 -19.58
N VAL A 734 8.15 -29.29 -18.72
CA VAL A 734 6.67 -29.21 -18.76
C VAL A 734 6.22 -27.81 -18.38
N HIS A 735 6.76 -27.26 -17.29
CA HIS A 735 6.43 -25.90 -16.87
C HIS A 735 6.89 -24.84 -17.88
N ILE A 736 8.04 -25.03 -18.55
CA ILE A 736 8.44 -24.13 -19.64
C ILE A 736 7.40 -24.16 -20.76
N ASP A 737 6.89 -25.34 -21.15
CA ASP A 737 5.85 -25.44 -22.19
C ASP A 737 4.55 -24.74 -21.76
N GLU A 738 4.14 -24.88 -20.50
CA GLU A 738 2.96 -24.22 -19.93
C GLU A 738 3.11 -22.69 -20.00
N TYR A 739 4.19 -22.12 -19.48
CA TYR A 739 4.44 -20.68 -19.51
C TYR A 739 4.56 -20.13 -20.93
N LEU A 740 5.20 -20.85 -21.87
CA LEU A 740 5.28 -20.46 -23.27
C LEU A 740 3.90 -20.47 -23.96
N HIS A 741 3.02 -21.39 -23.57
CA HIS A 741 1.66 -21.42 -24.09
C HIS A 741 0.87 -20.21 -23.62
N ASP A 742 0.97 -19.86 -22.36
CA ASP A 742 0.22 -18.80 -21.73
C ASP A 742 0.66 -17.40 -22.18
N THR A 743 1.96 -17.23 -22.48
CA THR A 743 2.49 -15.94 -22.99
C THR A 743 1.99 -15.53 -24.37
N LYS A 744 1.39 -16.45 -25.14
CA LYS A 744 0.85 -16.16 -26.48
C LYS A 744 -0.31 -15.16 -26.49
N ASN A 745 -1.05 -15.04 -25.41
CA ASN A 745 -2.29 -14.25 -25.34
C ASN A 745 -2.14 -12.98 -24.48
N ILE A 746 -0.96 -12.72 -23.93
CA ILE A 746 -0.75 -11.56 -23.05
C ILE A 746 -0.63 -10.29 -23.89
N LYS A 747 -1.44 -9.27 -23.53
CA LYS A 747 -1.26 -7.92 -24.04
C LYS A 747 0.03 -7.34 -23.49
N GLU A 748 0.86 -6.82 -24.39
CA GLU A 748 2.19 -6.28 -24.04
C GLU A 748 2.09 -5.08 -23.10
N TRP A 749 3.05 -4.98 -22.18
CA TRP A 749 3.26 -3.79 -21.37
C TRP A 749 3.86 -2.68 -22.24
N GLU A 750 3.29 -1.48 -22.15
CA GLU A 750 3.65 -0.35 -23.00
C GLU A 750 4.95 0.37 -22.59
N ASP A 751 5.44 0.15 -21.34
CA ASP A 751 6.44 1.03 -20.75
C ASP A 751 7.89 0.81 -21.23
N ASN A 752 8.35 -0.44 -21.49
CA ASN A 752 9.70 -0.70 -22.03
C ASN A 752 9.68 -1.86 -23.06
N PRO A 753 9.17 -1.65 -24.25
CA PRO A 753 8.85 -2.76 -25.17
C PRO A 753 10.06 -3.40 -25.86
N TYR A 754 11.29 -2.83 -25.74
CA TYR A 754 12.43 -3.26 -26.55
C TYR A 754 13.65 -3.70 -25.75
N ASP A 755 13.82 -3.32 -24.51
CA ASP A 755 15.04 -3.48 -23.71
C ASP A 755 15.32 -4.92 -23.20
N ILE A 756 16.39 -5.07 -22.41
CA ILE A 756 16.81 -6.35 -21.82
C ILE A 756 15.97 -6.70 -20.57
N ILE A 757 15.51 -5.72 -19.81
CA ILE A 757 14.81 -5.96 -18.54
C ILE A 757 13.40 -6.48 -18.79
N GLY A 758 12.56 -5.63 -19.37
CA GLY A 758 11.14 -5.86 -19.57
C GLY A 758 10.73 -6.14 -21.02
N GLY A 759 11.62 -5.89 -21.96
CA GLY A 759 11.31 -5.81 -23.39
C GLY A 759 11.71 -7.01 -24.23
N SER A 760 11.51 -6.84 -25.52
CA SER A 760 11.69 -7.89 -26.54
C SER A 760 13.12 -8.40 -26.65
N ALA A 761 14.14 -7.58 -26.36
CA ALA A 761 15.54 -8.03 -26.43
C ALA A 761 15.86 -9.07 -25.35
N GLY A 762 15.43 -8.85 -24.11
CA GLY A 762 15.61 -9.84 -23.04
C GLY A 762 14.82 -11.14 -23.30
N ILE A 763 13.55 -11.00 -23.73
CA ILE A 763 12.71 -12.13 -24.09
C ILE A 763 13.34 -12.97 -25.21
N LEU A 764 13.89 -12.31 -26.25
CA LEU A 764 14.61 -12.95 -27.35
C LEU A 764 15.76 -13.82 -26.83
N LEU A 765 16.60 -13.31 -25.93
CA LEU A 765 17.73 -14.06 -25.36
C LEU A 765 17.26 -15.31 -24.59
N VAL A 766 16.17 -15.21 -23.83
CA VAL A 766 15.60 -16.37 -23.12
C VAL A 766 15.04 -17.39 -24.10
N LEU A 767 14.31 -16.97 -25.14
CA LEU A 767 13.77 -17.86 -26.17
C LEU A 767 14.87 -18.58 -26.95
N LEU A 768 15.99 -17.94 -27.22
CA LEU A 768 17.16 -18.55 -27.84
C LEU A 768 17.75 -19.68 -26.97
N ASN A 769 17.77 -19.49 -25.62
CA ASN A 769 18.16 -20.55 -24.72
C ASN A 769 17.17 -21.73 -24.72
N VAL A 770 15.87 -21.47 -24.76
CA VAL A 770 14.84 -22.52 -24.88
C VAL A 770 15.02 -23.28 -26.19
N GLU A 771 15.18 -22.58 -27.32
CA GLU A 771 15.41 -23.22 -28.63
C GLU A 771 16.65 -24.14 -28.60
N LYS A 772 17.75 -23.68 -28.02
CA LYS A 772 18.99 -24.45 -27.85
C LYS A 772 18.78 -25.73 -27.04
N ILE A 773 18.00 -25.67 -25.96
CA ILE A 773 17.62 -26.83 -25.14
C ILE A 773 16.77 -27.81 -25.97
N TYR A 774 15.74 -27.30 -26.65
CA TYR A 774 14.81 -28.14 -27.42
C TYR A 774 15.51 -28.80 -28.60
N LYS A 775 16.36 -28.10 -29.37
CA LYS A 775 17.19 -28.67 -30.43
C LYS A 775 18.04 -29.83 -29.92
N LYS A 776 18.71 -29.66 -28.76
CA LYS A 776 19.54 -30.72 -28.17
C LYS A 776 18.73 -31.97 -27.75
N LEU A 777 17.47 -31.77 -27.40
CA LEU A 777 16.55 -32.84 -27.01
C LEU A 777 15.74 -33.41 -28.20
N ASN A 778 15.98 -32.96 -29.42
CA ASN A 778 15.18 -33.26 -30.60
C ASN A 778 13.67 -33.01 -30.40
N ARG A 779 13.32 -31.96 -29.63
CA ARG A 779 11.94 -31.48 -29.45
C ARG A 779 11.55 -30.53 -30.59
N ASN A 780 10.25 -30.42 -30.82
CA ASN A 780 9.70 -29.45 -31.80
C ASN A 780 9.96 -27.99 -31.31
N CYS A 781 10.58 -27.18 -32.17
CA CYS A 781 10.94 -25.79 -31.88
C CYS A 781 10.06 -24.78 -32.67
N GLU A 782 9.10 -25.22 -33.45
CA GLU A 782 8.36 -24.34 -34.37
C GLU A 782 7.64 -23.19 -33.65
N GLU A 783 7.09 -23.45 -32.45
CA GLU A 783 6.40 -22.42 -31.70
C GLU A 783 7.39 -21.41 -31.07
N VAL A 784 8.50 -21.91 -30.53
CA VAL A 784 9.58 -21.05 -30.01
C VAL A 784 10.16 -20.18 -31.16
N LYS A 785 10.37 -20.72 -32.33
CA LYS A 785 10.84 -19.95 -33.48
C LYS A 785 9.86 -18.86 -33.91
N LYS A 786 8.56 -19.11 -33.85
CA LYS A 786 7.55 -18.08 -34.16
C LYS A 786 7.64 -16.92 -33.17
N GLN A 787 7.80 -17.22 -31.87
CA GLN A 787 7.99 -16.17 -30.85
C GLN A 787 9.32 -15.43 -31.04
N ILE A 788 10.41 -16.12 -31.35
CA ILE A 788 11.69 -15.49 -31.71
C ILE A 788 11.53 -14.49 -32.86
N ILE A 789 10.91 -14.92 -33.97
CA ILE A 789 10.66 -14.05 -35.14
C ILE A 789 9.79 -12.86 -34.76
N TYR A 790 8.76 -13.07 -33.95
CA TYR A 790 7.90 -11.99 -33.48
C TYR A 790 8.69 -10.90 -32.76
N HIS A 791 9.54 -11.26 -31.80
CA HIS A 791 10.32 -10.28 -31.02
C HIS A 791 11.42 -9.62 -31.87
N VAL A 792 12.07 -10.35 -32.79
CA VAL A 792 13.03 -9.77 -33.75
C VAL A 792 12.35 -8.75 -34.67
N ASN A 793 11.19 -9.10 -35.24
CA ASN A 793 10.45 -8.16 -36.07
C ASN A 793 10.03 -6.93 -35.30
N LYS A 794 9.52 -7.10 -34.07
CA LYS A 794 9.13 -6.00 -33.20
C LYS A 794 10.31 -5.03 -32.94
N ILE A 795 11.49 -5.54 -32.66
CA ILE A 795 12.71 -4.72 -32.51
C ILE A 795 13.04 -4.02 -33.82
N CYS A 796 13.10 -4.74 -34.96
CA CYS A 796 13.55 -4.21 -36.24
C CYS A 796 12.58 -3.25 -36.93
N GLU A 797 11.27 -3.39 -36.71
CA GLU A 797 10.22 -2.54 -37.29
C GLU A 797 10.00 -1.22 -36.51
N ASN A 798 10.43 -1.14 -35.26
CA ASN A 798 10.26 0.03 -34.41
C ASN A 798 11.54 0.82 -34.17
N VAL A 799 12.49 0.70 -35.08
CA VAL A 799 13.72 1.47 -35.10
C VAL A 799 13.42 2.95 -35.39
N VAL A 800 13.98 3.85 -34.61
CA VAL A 800 13.88 5.29 -34.79
C VAL A 800 15.20 5.82 -35.32
N VAL A 801 15.18 6.52 -36.44
CA VAL A 801 16.36 7.21 -37.00
C VAL A 801 16.63 8.47 -36.17
N VAL A 802 17.77 8.55 -35.55
CA VAL A 802 18.21 9.69 -34.73
C VAL A 802 19.00 10.69 -35.56
N ASN A 803 19.97 10.20 -36.32
CA ASN A 803 20.77 10.95 -37.27
C ASN A 803 21.10 10.08 -38.50
N GLU A 804 21.87 10.62 -39.47
CA GLU A 804 22.42 9.83 -40.57
C GLU A 804 23.31 8.72 -40.00
N ASN A 805 22.99 7.46 -40.28
CA ASN A 805 23.64 6.26 -39.76
C ASN A 805 23.53 6.02 -38.25
N GLU A 806 22.62 6.68 -37.55
CA GLU A 806 22.35 6.44 -36.12
C GLU A 806 20.89 6.06 -35.91
N VAL A 807 20.66 4.93 -35.29
CA VAL A 807 19.32 4.48 -34.91
C VAL A 807 19.23 4.14 -33.44
N GLY A 808 18.01 4.14 -32.92
CA GLY A 808 17.74 3.71 -31.54
C GLY A 808 16.30 3.31 -31.30
N TRP A 809 15.98 2.98 -30.07
CA TRP A 809 14.65 2.56 -29.64
C TRP A 809 14.16 3.47 -28.51
N ILE A 810 12.91 3.92 -28.62
CA ILE A 810 12.26 4.77 -27.63
C ILE A 810 11.45 3.88 -26.69
N GLY A 811 11.82 3.88 -25.41
CA GLY A 811 11.08 3.23 -24.33
C GLY A 811 10.24 4.25 -23.54
N VAL A 812 10.34 4.22 -22.23
CA VAL A 812 9.69 5.19 -21.30
C VAL A 812 10.17 6.61 -21.52
N ASP A 813 11.47 6.77 -21.78
CA ASP A 813 12.05 8.06 -22.12
C ASP A 813 11.71 8.43 -23.56
N LYS A 814 11.49 9.71 -23.77
CA LYS A 814 11.14 10.26 -25.10
C LYS A 814 12.31 10.29 -26.09
N TYR A 815 13.42 9.64 -25.74
CA TYR A 815 14.67 9.61 -26.50
C TYR A 815 15.37 8.26 -26.33
N PRO A 816 16.07 7.71 -27.34
CA PRO A 816 16.84 6.48 -27.19
C PRO A 816 17.93 6.62 -26.12
N LEU A 817 18.10 5.57 -25.31
CA LEU A 817 19.11 5.53 -24.25
C LEU A 817 20.37 4.77 -24.65
N THR A 818 21.48 5.11 -23.99
CA THR A 818 22.71 4.33 -23.99
C THR A 818 22.72 3.35 -22.80
N GLY A 819 23.40 2.22 -22.97
CA GLY A 819 23.53 1.22 -21.92
C GLY A 819 23.11 -0.18 -22.34
N PHE A 820 23.34 -1.17 -21.45
CA PHE A 820 23.00 -2.57 -21.75
C PHE A 820 21.56 -2.92 -21.36
N ALA A 821 21.17 -2.64 -20.12
CA ALA A 821 19.87 -3.10 -19.63
C ALA A 821 18.70 -2.34 -20.27
N HIS A 822 18.84 -1.02 -20.48
CA HIS A 822 17.77 -0.14 -20.97
C HIS A 822 18.12 0.64 -22.24
N GLY A 823 19.26 0.33 -22.91
CA GLY A 823 19.74 1.07 -24.06
C GLY A 823 20.10 0.24 -25.27
N ASN A 824 20.59 0.93 -26.29
CA ASN A 824 20.91 0.36 -27.58
C ASN A 824 21.91 -0.80 -27.52
N SER A 825 22.91 -0.72 -26.63
CA SER A 825 23.96 -1.72 -26.54
C SER A 825 23.42 -3.12 -26.25
N GLY A 826 22.45 -3.26 -25.32
CA GLY A 826 21.82 -4.56 -25.04
C GLY A 826 20.93 -5.06 -26.16
N ILE A 827 20.21 -4.15 -26.83
CA ILE A 827 19.34 -4.51 -27.95
C ILE A 827 20.19 -5.01 -29.14
N CYS A 828 21.29 -4.33 -29.47
CA CYS A 828 22.23 -4.75 -30.49
C CYS A 828 22.86 -6.10 -30.17
N TYR A 829 23.27 -6.31 -28.90
CA TYR A 829 23.77 -7.60 -28.40
C TYR A 829 22.73 -8.73 -28.58
N ALA A 830 21.46 -8.50 -28.28
CA ALA A 830 20.42 -9.50 -28.47
C ALA A 830 20.21 -9.87 -29.95
N LEU A 831 20.24 -8.88 -30.84
CA LEU A 831 20.17 -9.11 -32.30
C LEU A 831 21.41 -9.85 -32.84
N GLU A 832 22.63 -9.53 -32.37
CA GLU A 832 23.85 -10.25 -32.74
C GLU A 832 23.78 -11.71 -32.28
N THR A 833 23.38 -11.93 -31.00
CA THR A 833 23.17 -13.29 -30.46
C THR A 833 22.13 -14.08 -31.25
N PHE A 834 21.09 -13.42 -31.77
CA PHE A 834 20.13 -14.06 -32.68
C PHE A 834 20.79 -14.48 -34.00
N LEU A 835 21.62 -13.63 -34.62
CA LEU A 835 22.32 -13.95 -35.85
C LEU A 835 23.24 -15.15 -35.68
N ASP A 836 23.98 -15.22 -34.56
CA ASP A 836 24.90 -16.31 -34.24
C ASP A 836 24.22 -17.68 -34.05
N ASN A 837 22.98 -17.67 -33.51
CA ASN A 837 22.29 -18.93 -33.18
C ASN A 837 21.25 -19.39 -34.20
N CYS A 838 20.78 -18.48 -35.08
CA CYS A 838 19.66 -18.75 -36.01
C CYS A 838 20.08 -18.83 -37.48
N THR A 839 20.79 -19.89 -37.86
CA THR A 839 21.26 -20.13 -39.24
C THR A 839 20.14 -20.40 -40.27
N TRP A 840 18.89 -20.47 -39.84
CA TRP A 840 17.72 -20.78 -40.65
C TRP A 840 17.03 -19.54 -41.27
N ILE A 841 17.56 -18.33 -41.04
CA ILE A 841 17.06 -17.08 -41.66
C ILE A 841 17.77 -16.78 -43.01
N SER A 842 17.09 -16.05 -43.89
CA SER A 842 17.63 -15.68 -45.18
C SER A 842 18.78 -14.66 -45.07
N GLU A 843 19.71 -14.69 -46.04
CA GLU A 843 20.84 -13.73 -46.09
C GLU A 843 20.36 -12.27 -46.15
N ASP A 844 19.24 -11.97 -46.80
CA ASP A 844 18.70 -10.61 -46.93
C ASP A 844 18.22 -10.09 -45.55
N VAL A 845 17.62 -10.97 -44.74
CA VAL A 845 17.21 -10.65 -43.37
C VAL A 845 18.44 -10.43 -42.52
N GLN A 846 19.47 -11.29 -42.61
CA GLN A 846 20.72 -11.13 -41.88
C GLN A 846 21.37 -9.78 -42.21
N LYS A 847 21.49 -9.40 -43.48
CA LYS A 847 22.07 -8.11 -43.90
C LYS A 847 21.30 -6.91 -43.34
N LYS A 848 19.97 -7.00 -43.32
CA LYS A 848 19.13 -5.94 -42.71
C LYS A 848 19.38 -5.79 -41.22
N ILE A 849 19.43 -6.89 -40.49
CA ILE A 849 19.69 -6.88 -39.06
C ILE A 849 21.09 -6.38 -38.74
N LYS A 850 22.12 -6.85 -39.48
CA LYS A 850 23.51 -6.35 -39.32
C LYS A 850 23.61 -4.84 -39.51
N LYS A 851 22.88 -4.30 -40.50
CA LYS A 851 22.80 -2.84 -40.67
C LYS A 851 22.23 -2.13 -39.46
N ILE A 852 21.13 -2.64 -38.88
CA ILE A 852 20.49 -2.07 -37.69
C ILE A 852 21.44 -2.12 -36.50
N ILE A 853 22.16 -3.24 -36.29
CA ILE A 853 23.16 -3.39 -35.25
C ILE A 853 24.28 -2.35 -35.39
N TYR A 854 24.81 -2.20 -36.59
CA TYR A 854 25.86 -1.22 -36.89
C TYR A 854 25.40 0.23 -36.61
N GLU A 855 24.22 0.61 -37.09
CA GLU A 855 23.64 1.95 -36.87
C GLU A 855 23.29 2.19 -35.38
N GLY A 856 22.83 1.16 -34.66
CA GLY A 856 22.56 1.21 -33.22
C GLY A 856 23.82 1.35 -32.37
N ALA A 857 24.89 0.63 -32.73
CA ALA A 857 26.20 0.76 -32.12
C ALA A 857 26.85 2.12 -32.42
N THR A 858 26.65 2.65 -33.64
CA THR A 858 27.14 3.99 -34.03
C THR A 858 26.49 5.06 -33.15
N PHE A 859 25.21 4.94 -32.84
CA PHE A 859 24.53 5.81 -31.87
C PHE A 859 25.23 5.75 -30.49
N GLU A 860 25.50 4.55 -29.94
CA GLU A 860 26.20 4.41 -28.66
C GLU A 860 27.55 5.13 -28.65
N LEU A 861 28.34 4.94 -29.71
CA LEU A 861 29.67 5.53 -29.86
C LEU A 861 29.63 7.05 -30.03
N SER A 862 28.63 7.59 -30.72
CA SER A 862 28.44 9.04 -30.90
C SER A 862 28.12 9.80 -29.61
N LYS A 863 27.59 9.09 -28.57
CA LYS A 863 27.30 9.69 -27.27
C LYS A 863 28.46 9.66 -26.30
N ARG A 864 29.67 9.28 -26.78
CA ARG A 864 30.87 9.27 -25.98
C ARG A 864 31.59 10.63 -26.12
N GLU A 865 31.69 11.36 -25.00
CA GLU A 865 32.39 12.63 -24.92
C GLU A 865 33.58 12.54 -23.97
N LYS A 866 34.76 13.04 -24.40
CA LYS A 866 36.01 12.99 -23.61
C LYS A 866 36.34 11.58 -23.09
N GLY A 867 36.03 10.54 -23.87
CA GLY A 867 36.26 9.15 -23.51
C GLY A 867 35.19 8.53 -22.60
N LYS A 868 34.09 9.21 -22.25
CA LYS A 868 33.07 8.78 -21.31
C LYS A 868 31.65 8.90 -21.89
N TRP A 869 30.72 8.01 -21.48
CA TRP A 869 29.30 8.05 -21.89
C TRP A 869 28.45 8.83 -20.89
N TYR A 870 27.65 9.73 -21.41
CA TYR A 870 26.64 10.47 -20.63
C TYR A 870 25.43 9.62 -20.29
N ASP A 871 24.81 9.94 -19.16
CA ASP A 871 23.46 9.47 -18.85
C ASP A 871 22.43 10.31 -19.63
N LEU A 872 21.70 9.67 -20.56
CA LEU A 872 20.73 10.33 -21.45
C LEU A 872 19.33 10.46 -20.83
N ARG A 873 19.10 9.92 -19.63
CA ARG A 873 17.79 10.05 -18.97
C ARG A 873 17.45 11.50 -18.69
N THR A 874 16.21 11.90 -18.96
CA THR A 874 15.75 13.29 -18.91
C THR A 874 15.93 13.95 -17.54
N GLU A 875 15.84 13.21 -16.45
CA GLU A 875 15.97 13.71 -15.08
C GLU A 875 17.42 14.06 -14.71
N ILE A 876 18.39 13.36 -15.26
CA ILE A 876 19.82 13.52 -14.93
C ILE A 876 20.52 14.47 -15.90
N LYS A 877 19.96 14.77 -17.08
CA LYS A 877 20.48 15.80 -18.04
C LYS A 877 20.71 17.18 -17.39
N LYS A 878 20.14 17.46 -16.24
CA LYS A 878 20.31 18.72 -15.49
C LYS A 878 21.59 18.74 -14.64
N VAL A 879 22.26 17.60 -14.47
CA VAL A 879 23.50 17.49 -13.70
C VAL A 879 24.67 17.49 -14.70
N GLU A 880 25.37 18.61 -14.80
CA GLU A 880 26.57 18.69 -15.64
C GLU A 880 27.60 17.62 -15.26
N ASN A 881 28.14 16.91 -16.28
CA ASN A 881 29.19 15.88 -16.16
C ASN A 881 28.81 14.60 -15.39
N HIS A 882 27.59 14.09 -15.50
CA HIS A 882 27.21 12.79 -14.93
C HIS A 882 27.55 11.63 -15.88
N TYR A 883 28.57 10.83 -15.54
CA TYR A 883 29.03 9.65 -16.29
C TYR A 883 28.79 8.38 -15.46
N PRO A 884 27.77 7.57 -15.76
CA PRO A 884 27.46 6.38 -14.99
C PRO A 884 28.42 5.22 -15.31
N TYR A 885 28.72 4.40 -14.28
CA TYR A 885 29.50 3.17 -14.41
C TYR A 885 28.71 1.99 -13.83
N ALA A 886 27.69 1.58 -14.54
CA ALA A 886 26.77 0.52 -14.15
C ALA A 886 26.40 -0.35 -15.36
N TRP A 887 25.98 -1.57 -15.09
CA TRP A 887 25.43 -2.45 -16.12
C TRP A 887 24.17 -1.86 -16.76
N CYS A 888 23.29 -1.35 -15.94
CA CYS A 888 22.01 -0.82 -16.41
C CYS A 888 22.17 0.43 -17.28
N HIS A 889 23.02 1.37 -16.87
CA HIS A 889 23.33 2.62 -17.59
C HIS A 889 24.81 2.94 -17.47
N GLY A 890 25.49 3.13 -18.59
CA GLY A 890 26.86 3.63 -18.63
C GLY A 890 27.91 2.66 -19.15
N ALA A 891 29.16 3.07 -19.00
CA ALA A 891 30.32 2.45 -19.64
C ALA A 891 30.42 0.93 -19.47
N PRO A 892 30.25 0.30 -18.27
CA PRO A 892 30.41 -1.14 -18.13
C PRO A 892 29.43 -1.93 -19.00
N GLY A 893 28.12 -1.57 -18.96
CA GLY A 893 27.11 -2.24 -19.77
C GLY A 893 27.32 -2.02 -21.27
N ILE A 894 27.70 -0.79 -21.68
CA ILE A 894 27.99 -0.47 -23.07
C ILE A 894 29.15 -1.32 -23.59
N LEU A 895 30.24 -1.39 -22.85
CA LEU A 895 31.43 -2.21 -23.22
C LEU A 895 31.08 -3.70 -23.28
N LEU A 896 30.25 -4.19 -22.37
CA LEU A 896 29.77 -5.57 -22.38
C LEU A 896 29.06 -5.89 -23.71
N GLY A 897 28.14 -5.02 -24.17
CA GLY A 897 27.48 -5.21 -25.46
C GLY A 897 28.45 -5.10 -26.64
N LEU A 898 29.17 -3.98 -26.73
CA LEU A 898 30.09 -3.70 -27.86
C LEU A 898 31.17 -4.78 -28.04
N SER A 899 31.62 -5.42 -26.96
CA SER A 899 32.66 -6.45 -27.02
C SER A 899 32.24 -7.74 -27.75
N TYR A 900 30.94 -7.92 -27.99
CA TYR A 900 30.37 -9.07 -28.70
C TYR A 900 29.83 -8.75 -30.09
N LEU A 901 29.93 -7.50 -30.57
CA LEU A 901 29.52 -7.13 -31.92
C LEU A 901 30.66 -7.31 -32.92
N GLU A 902 30.44 -8.08 -34.01
CA GLU A 902 31.48 -8.43 -34.97
C GLU A 902 31.93 -7.25 -35.84
N ASP A 903 30.98 -6.42 -36.34
CA ASP A 903 31.26 -5.40 -37.37
C ASP A 903 31.48 -3.99 -36.79
N VAL A 904 31.69 -3.85 -35.46
CA VAL A 904 31.87 -2.57 -34.79
C VAL A 904 33.33 -2.32 -34.37
N SER A 905 33.94 -1.29 -34.92
CA SER A 905 35.33 -0.92 -34.58
C SER A 905 35.32 0.01 -33.34
N PHE A 906 35.74 -0.54 -32.19
CA PHE A 906 35.96 0.21 -30.96
C PHE A 906 37.17 -0.35 -30.20
N ASP A 907 37.97 0.52 -29.59
CA ASP A 907 39.09 0.08 -28.74
C ASP A 907 38.59 -0.34 -27.36
N ILE A 908 38.22 -1.63 -27.23
CA ILE A 908 37.76 -2.20 -25.96
C ILE A 908 38.79 -2.08 -24.85
N GLU A 909 40.09 -2.11 -25.19
CA GLU A 909 41.21 -1.97 -24.27
C GLU A 909 41.20 -0.58 -23.58
N GLU A 910 40.97 0.50 -24.35
CA GLU A 910 40.78 1.85 -23.81
C GLU A 910 39.59 1.91 -22.83
N GLY A 911 38.46 1.25 -23.20
CA GLY A 911 37.28 1.16 -22.33
C GLY A 911 37.58 0.44 -21.02
N LEU A 912 38.28 -0.69 -21.05
CA LEU A 912 38.65 -1.45 -19.84
C LEU A 912 39.59 -0.65 -18.91
N ARG A 913 40.50 0.18 -19.46
CA ARG A 913 41.33 1.13 -18.67
C ARG A 913 40.46 2.20 -17.99
N ASP A 914 39.48 2.73 -18.69
CA ASP A 914 38.51 3.68 -18.10
C ASP A 914 37.75 3.03 -16.95
N LEU A 915 37.26 1.78 -17.11
CA LEU A 915 36.59 1.04 -16.03
C LEU A 915 37.51 0.85 -14.82
N TYR A 916 38.76 0.41 -15.04
CA TYR A 916 39.74 0.24 -13.97
C TYR A 916 39.92 1.52 -13.14
N THR A 917 39.97 2.66 -13.80
CA THR A 917 40.26 3.94 -13.17
C THR A 917 39.05 4.54 -12.46
N ASN A 918 37.83 4.37 -13.00
CA ASN A 918 36.67 5.14 -12.61
C ASN A 918 35.47 4.32 -12.10
N ALA A 919 35.41 2.99 -12.34
CA ALA A 919 34.22 2.19 -12.10
C ALA A 919 34.13 1.58 -10.70
N PHE A 920 35.13 1.71 -9.84
CA PHE A 920 35.25 1.02 -8.56
C PHE A 920 35.29 1.96 -7.36
N GLY A 921 35.01 1.44 -6.17
CA GLY A 921 34.94 2.19 -4.91
C GLY A 921 33.54 2.66 -4.53
N ARG A 922 32.51 1.90 -4.94
CA ARG A 922 31.07 2.20 -4.78
C ARG A 922 30.40 1.20 -3.85
N ASN A 923 29.12 0.90 -4.11
CA ASN A 923 28.45 -0.26 -3.53
C ASN A 923 28.98 -1.57 -4.16
N HIS A 924 28.52 -2.73 -3.64
CA HIS A 924 29.05 -4.03 -4.09
C HIS A 924 28.04 -4.85 -4.92
N SER A 925 26.91 -4.25 -5.35
CA SER A 925 25.85 -4.95 -6.07
C SER A 925 26.26 -5.41 -7.47
N LEU A 926 25.49 -6.37 -8.02
CA LEU A 926 25.69 -6.90 -9.37
C LEU A 926 25.27 -5.87 -10.44
N CYS A 927 24.19 -5.13 -10.24
CA CYS A 927 23.65 -4.19 -11.25
C CYS A 927 24.54 -2.95 -11.46
N HIS A 928 25.01 -2.31 -10.38
CA HIS A 928 25.70 -1.02 -10.44
C HIS A 928 26.78 -0.85 -9.37
N GLY A 929 27.37 -1.95 -8.93
CA GLY A 929 28.43 -1.98 -7.93
C GLY A 929 29.73 -2.59 -8.42
N ASP A 930 30.72 -2.58 -7.51
CA ASP A 930 32.09 -3.04 -7.77
C ASP A 930 32.12 -4.49 -8.25
N LEU A 931 31.35 -5.40 -7.63
CA LEU A 931 31.34 -6.81 -8.02
C LEU A 931 30.70 -7.02 -9.40
N GLY A 932 29.65 -6.27 -9.73
CA GLY A 932 29.07 -6.31 -11.08
C GLY A 932 30.02 -5.81 -12.16
N ASN A 933 30.73 -4.73 -11.89
CA ASN A 933 31.76 -4.21 -12.80
C ASN A 933 32.92 -5.20 -12.96
N ALA A 934 33.32 -5.91 -11.89
CA ALA A 934 34.30 -6.98 -11.95
C ALA A 934 33.80 -8.19 -12.79
N VAL A 935 32.54 -8.59 -12.66
CA VAL A 935 31.92 -9.64 -13.49
C VAL A 935 31.96 -9.26 -14.97
N ILE A 936 31.58 -8.02 -15.31
CA ILE A 936 31.63 -7.52 -16.69
C ILE A 936 33.08 -7.54 -17.23
N MET A 937 34.03 -7.02 -16.46
CA MET A 937 35.43 -7.01 -16.85
C MET A 937 35.98 -8.44 -17.05
N LYS A 938 35.61 -9.37 -16.14
CA LYS A 938 35.96 -10.82 -16.25
C LYS A 938 35.40 -11.44 -17.51
N ASP A 939 34.15 -11.16 -17.85
CA ASP A 939 33.48 -11.70 -19.03
C ASP A 939 34.14 -11.20 -20.33
N ILE A 940 34.34 -9.87 -20.45
CA ILE A 940 35.03 -9.28 -21.58
C ILE A 940 36.49 -9.82 -21.71
N ALA A 941 37.23 -9.89 -20.60
CA ALA A 941 38.61 -10.39 -20.57
C ALA A 941 38.68 -11.85 -21.03
N THR A 942 37.69 -12.67 -20.65
CA THR A 942 37.62 -14.07 -21.10
C THR A 942 37.34 -14.15 -22.60
N HIS A 943 36.43 -13.35 -23.11
CA HIS A 943 36.10 -13.26 -24.53
C HIS A 943 37.35 -12.82 -25.36
N LEU A 944 38.05 -11.80 -24.91
CA LEU A 944 39.30 -11.29 -25.55
C LEU A 944 40.52 -12.17 -25.26
N LYS A 945 40.44 -13.21 -24.44
CA LYS A 945 41.56 -14.03 -23.96
C LYS A 945 42.67 -13.21 -23.31
N SER A 946 42.31 -12.12 -22.62
CA SER A 946 43.25 -11.22 -21.96
C SER A 946 43.55 -11.67 -20.54
N LYS A 947 44.78 -12.14 -20.28
CA LYS A 947 45.25 -12.51 -18.96
C LYS A 947 45.22 -11.34 -17.98
N LEU A 948 45.68 -10.18 -18.42
CA LEU A 948 45.78 -8.97 -17.60
C LEU A 948 44.37 -8.59 -17.02
N TRP A 949 43.38 -8.43 -17.88
CA TRP A 949 42.05 -8.00 -17.44
C TRP A 949 41.32 -9.07 -16.64
N ASN A 950 41.65 -10.36 -16.83
CA ASN A 950 41.19 -11.42 -15.93
C ASN A 950 41.74 -11.22 -14.51
N GLU A 951 43.06 -10.95 -14.37
CA GLU A 951 43.72 -10.68 -13.09
C GLU A 951 43.21 -9.40 -12.41
N VAL A 952 42.88 -8.37 -13.19
CA VAL A 952 42.26 -7.13 -12.70
C VAL A 952 40.88 -7.38 -12.13
N ALA A 953 40.05 -8.15 -12.79
CA ALA A 953 38.73 -8.50 -12.30
C ALA A 953 38.82 -9.29 -10.99
N ASP A 954 39.72 -10.29 -10.92
CA ASP A 954 39.97 -11.06 -9.69
C ASP A 954 40.43 -10.12 -8.54
N TYR A 955 41.34 -9.19 -8.80
CA TYR A 955 41.81 -8.22 -7.81
C TYR A 955 40.67 -7.41 -7.17
N PHE A 956 39.72 -6.90 -7.95
CA PHE A 956 38.62 -6.13 -7.41
C PHE A 956 37.65 -6.97 -6.56
N ALA A 957 37.42 -8.21 -6.93
CA ALA A 957 36.61 -9.12 -6.10
C ALA A 957 37.30 -9.45 -4.75
N PHE A 958 38.60 -9.74 -4.78
CA PHE A 958 39.42 -9.95 -3.58
C PHE A 958 39.47 -8.71 -2.69
N ARG A 959 39.58 -7.53 -3.30
CA ARG A 959 39.55 -6.27 -2.55
C ARG A 959 38.28 -6.11 -1.75
N VAL A 960 37.11 -6.43 -2.33
CA VAL A 960 35.84 -6.37 -1.61
C VAL A 960 35.82 -7.38 -0.45
N VAL A 961 36.23 -8.63 -0.67
CA VAL A 961 36.23 -9.67 0.37
C VAL A 961 37.19 -9.35 1.52
N ASN A 962 38.35 -8.78 1.22
CA ASN A 962 39.38 -8.48 2.21
C ASN A 962 39.09 -7.19 3.01
N MET A 963 38.42 -6.20 2.38
CA MET A 963 38.17 -4.91 3.02
C MET A 963 36.88 -4.86 3.83
N TYR A 964 35.91 -5.72 3.53
CA TYR A 964 34.58 -5.64 4.12
C TYR A 964 34.17 -6.98 4.72
N GLN A 965 33.75 -6.96 5.99
CA GLN A 965 32.97 -8.07 6.55
C GLN A 965 31.61 -8.15 5.83
N MET A 966 30.95 -9.31 5.87
CA MET A 966 29.65 -9.48 5.22
C MET A 966 28.63 -8.42 5.70
N SER A 967 28.60 -8.12 7.00
CA SER A 967 27.73 -7.09 7.60
C SER A 967 28.04 -5.65 7.16
N GLU A 968 29.19 -5.41 6.58
CA GLU A 968 29.64 -4.10 6.10
C GLU A 968 29.50 -3.96 4.58
N MET A 969 29.07 -5.01 3.90
CA MET A 969 28.85 -4.98 2.45
C MET A 969 27.73 -3.99 2.11
N LYS A 970 27.94 -3.21 1.05
CA LYS A 970 27.02 -2.15 0.62
C LYS A 970 26.15 -2.64 -0.52
N ILE A 971 24.84 -2.72 -0.29
CA ILE A 971 23.88 -3.08 -1.33
C ILE A 971 23.65 -1.96 -2.34
N GLY A 972 23.09 -2.31 -3.51
CA GLY A 972 22.82 -1.36 -4.59
C GLY A 972 21.72 -0.35 -4.31
N LEU A 973 20.92 -0.59 -3.29
CA LEU A 973 19.76 0.26 -2.96
C LEU A 973 20.14 1.53 -2.18
N GLY A 974 21.37 1.71 -1.74
CA GLY A 974 21.82 2.89 -0.99
C GLY A 974 21.34 2.97 0.45
N ILE A 975 20.84 1.87 1.02
CA ILE A 975 20.42 1.72 2.42
C ILE A 975 21.44 0.91 3.22
N GLU A 976 21.44 1.08 4.54
CA GLU A 976 22.36 0.37 5.45
C GLU A 976 21.89 -1.05 5.79
N MET A 977 20.79 -1.51 5.21
CA MET A 977 20.26 -2.85 5.40
C MET A 977 20.73 -3.79 4.30
N LEU A 978 21.09 -5.02 4.67
CA LEU A 978 21.38 -6.08 3.72
C LEU A 978 20.06 -6.69 3.22
N THR A 979 19.83 -6.65 1.92
CA THR A 979 18.65 -7.21 1.26
C THR A 979 18.99 -8.45 0.43
N PRO A 980 18.05 -9.38 0.20
CA PRO A 980 18.36 -10.69 -0.38
C PRO A 980 18.57 -10.70 -1.89
N GLU A 981 18.08 -9.73 -2.65
CA GLU A 981 17.89 -9.76 -4.10
C GLU A 981 19.16 -10.09 -4.92
N LEU A 982 18.94 -10.54 -6.17
CA LEU A 982 20.03 -10.85 -7.10
C LEU A 982 20.72 -9.59 -7.64
N MET A 983 19.99 -8.63 -8.21
CA MET A 983 20.65 -7.55 -8.94
C MET A 983 21.22 -6.47 -8.02
N VAL A 984 20.60 -6.21 -6.89
CA VAL A 984 20.96 -5.11 -5.99
C VAL A 984 21.36 -5.54 -4.57
N GLY A 985 21.12 -6.80 -4.21
CA GLY A 985 21.31 -7.36 -2.88
C GLY A 985 22.40 -8.42 -2.76
N LEU A 986 22.32 -9.22 -1.69
CA LEU A 986 23.34 -10.20 -1.28
C LEU A 986 23.47 -11.37 -2.24
N ALA A 987 22.36 -11.89 -2.80
CA ALA A 987 22.44 -13.04 -3.73
C ALA A 987 23.29 -12.71 -4.95
N GLY A 988 23.19 -11.48 -5.48
CA GLY A 988 24.03 -11.04 -6.58
C GLY A 988 25.49 -10.87 -6.20
N MET A 989 25.78 -10.41 -4.98
CA MET A 989 27.17 -10.35 -4.48
C MET A 989 27.76 -11.74 -4.38
N GLY A 990 27.02 -12.70 -3.78
CA GLY A 990 27.45 -14.09 -3.70
C GLY A 990 27.68 -14.72 -5.07
N TYR A 991 26.72 -14.54 -5.99
CA TYR A 991 26.88 -15.01 -7.37
C TYR A 991 28.12 -14.38 -8.06
N SER A 992 28.36 -13.08 -7.90
CA SER A 992 29.50 -12.39 -8.51
C SER A 992 30.83 -13.00 -8.06
N LEU A 993 30.98 -13.33 -6.77
CA LEU A 993 32.16 -13.98 -6.23
C LEU A 993 32.35 -15.38 -6.82
N LEU A 994 31.27 -16.16 -6.96
CA LEU A 994 31.32 -17.49 -7.59
C LEU A 994 31.66 -17.41 -9.08
N TYR A 995 31.13 -16.43 -9.79
CA TYR A 995 31.44 -16.21 -11.21
C TYR A 995 32.93 -15.81 -11.41
N ILE A 996 33.44 -14.92 -10.58
CA ILE A 996 34.87 -14.55 -10.60
C ILE A 996 35.77 -15.78 -10.28
N TYR A 997 35.33 -16.65 -9.36
CA TYR A 997 36.02 -17.87 -9.02
C TYR A 997 36.14 -18.83 -10.22
N ASP A 998 35.03 -19.11 -10.92
CA ASP A 998 34.97 -20.05 -12.05
C ASP A 998 33.88 -19.63 -13.07
N ASN A 999 34.22 -18.70 -13.93
CA ASN A 999 33.32 -18.22 -14.97
C ASN A 999 33.21 -19.21 -16.16
N GLU A 1000 33.99 -20.29 -16.22
CA GLU A 1000 33.80 -21.34 -17.23
C GLU A 1000 32.58 -22.21 -16.88
N LYS A 1001 32.34 -22.49 -15.60
CA LYS A 1001 31.20 -23.28 -15.13
C LYS A 1001 29.91 -22.49 -15.03
N LEU A 1002 29.97 -21.23 -14.66
CA LEU A 1002 28.78 -20.40 -14.44
C LEU A 1002 28.43 -19.54 -15.65
N PRO A 1003 27.12 -19.39 -16.00
CA PRO A 1003 26.69 -18.46 -17.03
C PRO A 1003 26.75 -17.00 -16.56
N ASN A 1004 26.99 -16.06 -17.47
CA ASN A 1004 26.88 -14.65 -17.17
C ASN A 1004 25.39 -14.23 -17.22
N ILE A 1005 24.81 -14.00 -16.03
CA ILE A 1005 23.42 -13.57 -15.89
C ILE A 1005 23.14 -12.22 -16.53
N LEU A 1006 24.11 -11.30 -16.54
CA LEU A 1006 23.97 -9.96 -17.10
C LEU A 1006 23.71 -9.97 -18.63
N ARG A 1007 24.06 -11.07 -19.29
CA ARG A 1007 23.78 -11.35 -20.71
C ARG A 1007 22.70 -12.42 -20.92
N LEU A 1008 22.05 -12.89 -19.86
CA LEU A 1008 21.12 -14.03 -19.95
C LEU A 1008 21.72 -15.27 -20.64
N GLU A 1009 23.04 -15.46 -20.45
CA GLU A 1009 23.78 -16.60 -20.99
C GLU A 1009 23.29 -17.91 -20.35
N MET A 1010 23.44 -19.02 -21.09
CA MET A 1010 23.21 -20.36 -20.56
C MET A 1010 24.40 -21.27 -20.88
N LYS A 1011 25.03 -21.85 -19.84
CA LYS A 1011 26.14 -22.80 -19.94
C LYS A 1011 25.72 -24.21 -19.52
N GLY A 1012 26.61 -25.18 -19.73
CA GLY A 1012 26.35 -26.60 -19.36
C GLY A 1012 25.77 -27.45 -20.48
N PHE A 1013 25.91 -26.99 -21.72
CA PHE A 1013 25.59 -27.76 -22.91
C PHE A 1013 26.74 -28.61 -23.41
N SER A 1014 27.86 -28.80 -22.68
CA SER A 1014 28.93 -29.72 -23.09
C SER A 1014 28.40 -31.13 -23.29
N LYS A 1015 28.95 -31.82 -24.27
CA LYS A 1015 28.51 -33.13 -24.81
C LYS A 1015 28.42 -34.21 -23.77
#